data_6fd79ab0f8fde9ae7717e45dd772ed3a
#
_entry.id   6fd79ab0f8fde9ae7717e45dd772ed3a
#
_cell.length_a   1.000
_cell.length_b   1.000
_cell.length_c   1.000
_cell.angle_alpha   90.00
_cell.angle_beta   90.00
_cell.angle_gamma   90.00
#
_symmetry.space_group_name_H-M   'P 1'
#
loop_
_entity.id
_entity.type
_entity.pdbx_description
1 polymer ?
#
loop_
_entity_poly.entity_id
_entity_poly.type
_entity_poly.pdbx_seq_one_letter_code
_entity_poly.pdbx_strand_id
1 'polypeptide(L)'
;EGVPILPRGAGTSQCGQTVGAALVIDNSKYLNRMLELDVRSGEVVVQPGMVLDRLNGLLKPHGLCFPVDVSTAAQATIGGMAGNNSCGSRSIRYGNMVHNVFGIEAWLPNGDTFWFGPSDHVAQSPPAYRALIEQVHAIAVREASEIEARWPKVLRRVQGYNLDMVLPAAAHNLAHLLVGSEGTLAYSRRLRLKLSRLPKHKTLGVCHFPTFYQAMDMARHIVELDPDAVELVDRTMLDLARGNATFRPIVDRFLQGEPDAVLLVEFAGDEASGPLRKVQELATLMADLGLPGSVVEITDAALQRDVWEVRKAGLNIMMSMKGDGKPVSFIEDCAVPLEHLAEYTDKLTRVFEKHGTRGTWYAHASVGTLHVRPVLNMKTDGAQKMRAIAEEACALVRQFKGSAFSGEHGDGLVRSEWIEPILGARLTRALGDIKALFDPKGLMNPGKIVRPTRMDDPSLFRFKPGDSVPKLETALDWSEWGGFDRAAEMCNNNGHCRKFDAGTMCPSFRVTGDERHLTRGRANTLRLALSGQLGADALTSQAMYETLALCVSCKGCRRECPTGVDMAKMKIEVLHHRARRHGLTARQKLIAYLPRYAPWAARFAPLVNLRDRIPGLALLTERWLGLSAKRKLPQWRTEYFTKDHSSATLPPFAKGGLEAAPATPPTGGAVSITAGSDVVLLADTFNNYYEPDNLQAAVEVLRAAGYRVIVIQPEADERPLCCGRTFLAAGLVDEARTEARRLIEALMPYARRGVPIVGLEPSCLFTLRDELLSLFPRDEVEALSSQALLLEEFLAREHAAGRLHLALAQRPGQRALLHGHCHQKAFGAMSAVESTLRLIPGLEVETVTSSCCGMAGSFGYEAEHFDASMRMAEASLLPKVRDAGPATTIVADGTSCRHQIHDGTQREAVHVARVLRDALVRRS
;
A
#
# COMPACT_ATOMS: atom_id res chain seq x y z
N GLU A 1 21.79 27.73 15.95
CA GLU A 1 20.89 28.64 15.20
C GLU A 1 19.50 28.79 15.87
N GLY A 2 19.16 27.97 16.90
CA GLY A 2 17.88 28.08 17.60
C GLY A 2 16.68 27.55 16.84
N VAL A 3 16.88 26.76 15.78
CA VAL A 3 15.83 26.14 14.99
C VAL A 3 15.38 24.84 15.67
N PRO A 4 14.09 24.64 15.97
CA PRO A 4 13.60 23.38 16.48
C PRO A 4 13.84 22.20 15.51
N ILE A 5 14.09 21.02 16.07
CA ILE A 5 14.36 19.79 15.34
C ILE A 5 13.25 18.78 15.63
N LEU A 6 12.75 18.11 14.57
CA LEU A 6 11.77 17.06 14.64
C LEU A 6 12.34 15.79 14.01
N PRO A 7 12.78 14.80 14.80
CA PRO A 7 13.18 13.49 14.28
C PRO A 7 11.96 12.74 13.72
N ARG A 8 12.08 12.19 12.51
CA ARG A 8 11.02 11.47 11.85
C ARG A 8 11.48 10.11 11.32
N GLY A 9 10.70 9.07 11.58
CA GLY A 9 10.82 7.77 10.93
C GLY A 9 9.91 7.67 9.72
N ALA A 10 9.03 6.68 9.68
CA ALA A 10 8.09 6.48 8.57
C ALA A 10 6.93 7.49 8.53
N GLY A 11 6.70 8.23 9.61
CA GLY A 11 5.54 9.13 9.73
C GLY A 11 4.22 8.37 9.71
N THR A 12 4.15 7.23 10.40
CA THR A 12 2.95 6.38 10.53
C THR A 12 2.20 6.63 11.84
N SER A 13 2.75 7.45 12.73
CA SER A 13 2.12 7.81 13.99
C SER A 13 0.78 8.53 13.77
N GLN A 14 -0.20 8.27 14.64
CA GLN A 14 -1.56 8.79 14.54
C GLN A 14 -1.81 10.03 15.41
N CYS A 15 -0.95 10.31 16.39
CA CYS A 15 -1.16 11.36 17.39
C CYS A 15 -0.43 12.67 17.06
N GLY A 16 0.19 12.80 15.88
CA GLY A 16 0.83 14.02 15.45
C GLY A 16 2.26 14.23 16.01
N GLN A 17 2.95 13.18 16.48
CA GLN A 17 4.33 13.24 16.95
C GLN A 17 5.28 13.84 15.92
N THR A 18 5.02 13.59 14.63
CA THR A 18 5.88 14.01 13.51
C THR A 18 5.37 15.26 12.79
N VAL A 19 4.57 16.09 13.47
CA VAL A 19 4.02 17.36 12.97
C VAL A 19 4.46 18.50 13.88
N GLY A 20 5.00 19.57 13.30
CA GLY A 20 5.44 20.75 14.04
C GLY A 20 6.20 21.75 13.17
N ALA A 21 6.32 22.99 13.64
CA ALA A 21 7.12 24.04 13.00
C ALA A 21 8.59 23.84 13.37
N ALA A 22 9.27 22.90 12.69
CA ALA A 22 10.63 22.47 12.98
C ALA A 22 11.35 21.97 11.71
N LEU A 23 12.67 21.89 11.77
CA LEU A 23 13.46 21.15 10.78
C LEU A 23 13.19 19.66 10.93
N VAL A 24 12.49 19.07 9.96
CA VAL A 24 12.16 17.63 9.95
C VAL A 24 13.36 16.84 9.43
N ILE A 25 13.89 15.92 10.26
CA ILE A 25 14.99 15.01 9.87
C ILE A 25 14.42 13.62 9.62
N ASP A 26 14.32 13.22 8.36
CA ASP A 26 13.85 11.87 7.97
C ASP A 26 15.03 10.87 8.09
N ASN A 27 14.96 10.01 9.10
CA ASN A 27 15.99 8.99 9.36
C ASN A 27 15.94 7.83 8.37
N SER A 28 14.81 7.58 7.73
CA SER A 28 14.57 6.36 6.96
C SER A 28 15.38 6.27 5.66
N LYS A 29 15.85 7.40 5.13
CA LYS A 29 16.56 7.46 3.85
C LYS A 29 18.00 6.96 3.93
N TYR A 30 18.73 7.36 4.99
CA TYR A 30 20.18 7.11 5.10
C TYR A 30 20.60 6.36 6.36
N LEU A 31 19.85 6.49 7.46
CA LEU A 31 20.17 5.87 8.75
C LEU A 31 19.37 4.57 8.94
N ASN A 32 19.53 3.59 8.05
CA ASN A 32 18.67 2.41 7.95
C ASN A 32 19.44 1.08 7.89
N ARG A 33 20.64 1.01 8.49
CA ARG A 33 21.48 -0.17 8.49
C ARG A 33 21.37 -0.97 9.78
N MET A 34 21.46 -2.29 9.69
CA MET A 34 21.88 -3.17 10.77
C MET A 34 23.40 -3.06 10.88
N LEU A 35 23.90 -2.73 12.07
CA LEU A 35 25.33 -2.46 12.31
C LEU A 35 26.05 -3.68 12.87
N GLU A 36 25.43 -4.34 13.86
CA GLU A 36 25.99 -5.48 14.57
C GLU A 36 24.87 -6.48 14.84
N LEU A 37 25.18 -7.78 14.82
CA LEU A 37 24.29 -8.88 15.20
C LEU A 37 25.07 -9.87 16.06
N ASP A 38 24.65 -10.07 17.29
CA ASP A 38 25.11 -11.16 18.13
C ASP A 38 23.99 -12.21 18.29
N VAL A 39 24.14 -13.29 17.55
CA VAL A 39 23.17 -14.41 17.57
C VAL A 39 23.18 -15.15 18.90
N ARG A 40 24.34 -15.17 19.62
CA ARG A 40 24.48 -15.90 20.89
C ARG A 40 23.79 -15.21 22.04
N SER A 41 23.98 -13.89 22.17
CA SER A 41 23.30 -13.08 23.17
C SER A 41 21.86 -12.75 22.79
N GLY A 42 21.49 -12.92 21.52
CA GLY A 42 20.20 -12.51 21.00
C GLY A 42 20.04 -10.97 20.96
N GLU A 43 21.09 -10.29 20.50
CA GLU A 43 21.10 -8.82 20.43
C GLU A 43 21.45 -8.31 19.04
N VAL A 44 20.92 -7.13 18.70
CA VAL A 44 21.23 -6.45 17.45
C VAL A 44 21.38 -4.94 17.67
N VAL A 45 22.34 -4.32 16.97
CA VAL A 45 22.50 -2.87 16.92
C VAL A 45 22.05 -2.36 15.56
N VAL A 46 21.12 -1.42 15.55
CA VAL A 46 20.55 -0.84 14.33
C VAL A 46 20.55 0.68 14.34
N GLN A 47 20.52 1.28 13.16
CA GLN A 47 20.26 2.70 12.99
C GLN A 47 18.74 3.00 13.08
N PRO A 48 18.32 4.21 13.49
CA PRO A 48 16.93 4.52 13.81
C PRO A 48 15.95 4.42 12.63
N GLY A 49 16.43 4.56 11.40
CA GLY A 49 15.62 4.42 10.17
C GLY A 49 15.47 2.98 9.66
N MET A 50 16.02 1.97 10.36
CA MET A 50 15.80 0.55 10.01
C MET A 50 14.31 0.22 10.08
N VAL A 51 13.76 -0.34 8.99
CA VAL A 51 12.36 -0.78 8.92
C VAL A 51 12.21 -2.15 9.58
N LEU A 52 11.15 -2.35 10.37
CA LEU A 52 10.94 -3.58 11.16
C LEU A 52 10.93 -4.85 10.28
N ASP A 53 10.14 -4.89 9.21
CA ASP A 53 10.07 -6.07 8.34
C ASP A 53 11.42 -6.35 7.65
N ARG A 54 12.17 -5.31 7.31
CA ARG A 54 13.51 -5.46 6.77
C ARG A 54 14.47 -6.06 7.80
N LEU A 55 14.41 -5.60 9.05
CA LEU A 55 15.18 -6.16 10.15
C LEU A 55 14.82 -7.63 10.34
N ASN A 56 13.53 -7.96 10.46
CA ASN A 56 13.06 -9.33 10.64
C ASN A 56 13.43 -10.24 9.46
N GLY A 57 13.44 -9.72 8.24
CA GLY A 57 13.94 -10.42 7.05
C GLY A 57 15.43 -10.81 7.17
N LEU A 58 16.26 -9.90 7.72
CA LEU A 58 17.68 -10.17 7.96
C LEU A 58 17.92 -11.14 9.13
N LEU A 59 17.05 -11.15 10.15
CA LEU A 59 17.15 -12.01 11.34
C LEU A 59 16.64 -13.43 11.11
N LYS A 60 15.66 -13.59 10.22
CA LYS A 60 14.99 -14.88 9.94
C LYS A 60 15.94 -16.06 9.62
N PRO A 61 17.01 -15.90 8.82
CA PRO A 61 17.97 -16.99 8.56
C PRO A 61 18.68 -17.50 9.83
N HIS A 62 18.68 -16.68 10.90
CA HIS A 62 19.27 -17.04 12.20
C HIS A 62 18.23 -17.61 13.20
N GLY A 63 16.96 -17.79 12.76
CA GLY A 63 15.87 -18.23 13.64
C GLY A 63 15.45 -17.19 14.68
N LEU A 64 15.78 -15.92 14.44
CA LEU A 64 15.52 -14.80 15.33
C LEU A 64 14.53 -13.79 14.74
N CYS A 65 13.88 -13.01 15.60
CA CYS A 65 13.10 -11.86 15.23
C CYS A 65 13.17 -10.76 16.30
N PHE A 66 12.88 -9.53 15.89
CA PHE A 66 12.52 -8.47 16.83
C PHE A 66 11.03 -8.57 17.12
N PRO A 67 10.61 -8.81 18.39
CA PRO A 67 9.27 -9.34 18.67
C PRO A 67 8.15 -8.31 18.73
N VAL A 68 8.46 -7.00 18.70
CA VAL A 68 7.45 -5.92 18.74
C VAL A 68 6.80 -5.80 17.36
N ASP A 69 5.60 -6.39 17.20
CA ASP A 69 4.94 -6.66 15.92
C ASP A 69 3.87 -5.63 15.55
N VAL A 70 4.25 -4.37 15.41
CA VAL A 70 3.31 -3.30 15.03
C VAL A 70 2.62 -3.57 13.68
N SER A 71 1.37 -3.15 13.52
CA SER A 71 0.57 -3.34 12.29
C SER A 71 1.18 -2.69 11.04
N THR A 72 2.04 -1.68 11.24
CA THR A 72 2.77 -0.96 10.19
C THR A 72 4.19 -1.47 9.97
N ALA A 73 4.49 -2.72 10.32
CA ALA A 73 5.84 -3.32 10.28
C ALA A 73 6.57 -3.14 8.94
N ALA A 74 5.82 -3.16 7.82
CA ALA A 74 6.39 -2.98 6.48
C ALA A 74 6.99 -1.58 6.22
N GLN A 75 6.70 -0.59 7.06
CA GLN A 75 7.20 0.78 6.92
C GLN A 75 7.68 1.42 8.23
N ALA A 76 7.22 0.95 9.39
CA ALA A 76 7.62 1.50 10.69
C ALA A 76 9.12 1.34 10.90
N THR A 77 9.76 2.41 11.38
CA THR A 77 11.20 2.41 11.66
C THR A 77 11.47 2.16 13.14
N ILE A 78 12.54 1.44 13.46
CA ILE A 78 12.90 1.07 14.85
C ILE A 78 13.05 2.32 15.73
N GLY A 79 13.70 3.39 15.26
CA GLY A 79 13.80 4.65 16.00
C GLY A 79 12.46 5.34 16.24
N GLY A 80 11.54 5.26 15.26
CA GLY A 80 10.17 5.76 15.43
C GLY A 80 9.37 4.92 16.42
N MET A 81 9.51 3.58 16.37
CA MET A 81 8.89 2.68 17.33
C MET A 81 9.40 2.91 18.75
N ALA A 82 10.72 3.12 18.92
CA ALA A 82 11.31 3.44 20.22
C ALA A 82 10.84 4.80 20.74
N GLY A 83 10.85 5.85 19.89
CA GLY A 83 10.36 7.18 20.28
C GLY A 83 8.90 7.18 20.70
N ASN A 84 8.09 6.28 20.17
CA ASN A 84 6.67 6.11 20.50
C ASN A 84 6.40 5.08 21.63
N ASN A 85 7.38 4.29 22.03
CA ASN A 85 7.22 3.11 22.91
C ASN A 85 6.17 2.12 22.35
N SER A 86 6.22 1.86 21.05
CA SER A 86 5.24 1.05 20.32
C SER A 86 5.16 -0.38 20.85
N CYS A 87 4.01 -1.01 20.62
CA CYS A 87 3.77 -2.44 20.84
C CYS A 87 2.87 -2.99 19.73
N GLY A 88 2.55 -4.27 19.78
CA GLY A 88 1.73 -4.94 18.76
C GLY A 88 0.84 -6.00 19.36
N SER A 89 0.23 -6.84 18.51
CA SER A 89 -0.76 -7.85 18.93
C SER A 89 -0.24 -8.82 19.98
N ARG A 90 1.08 -9.10 19.97
CA ARG A 90 1.74 -10.06 20.87
C ARG A 90 2.37 -9.39 22.09
N SER A 91 1.92 -8.19 22.47
CA SER A 91 2.50 -7.47 23.62
C SER A 91 2.18 -8.11 24.96
N ILE A 92 1.16 -8.95 25.09
CA ILE A 92 0.96 -9.76 26.29
C ILE A 92 2.17 -10.67 26.54
N ARG A 93 2.83 -11.14 25.48
CA ARG A 93 4.04 -11.99 25.55
C ARG A 93 5.33 -11.19 25.56
N TYR A 94 5.47 -10.18 24.72
CA TYR A 94 6.74 -9.51 24.45
C TYR A 94 6.82 -8.08 25.00
N GLY A 95 5.73 -7.54 25.51
CA GLY A 95 5.68 -6.17 26.01
C GLY A 95 5.78 -5.11 24.90
N ASN A 96 6.16 -3.90 25.31
CA ASN A 96 6.38 -2.74 24.46
C ASN A 96 7.86 -2.63 24.05
N MET A 97 8.19 -1.58 23.28
CA MET A 97 9.59 -1.26 22.93
C MET A 97 10.49 -1.15 24.15
N VAL A 98 10.03 -0.54 25.23
CA VAL A 98 10.81 -0.34 26.47
C VAL A 98 11.35 -1.65 27.04
N HIS A 99 10.65 -2.77 26.90
CA HIS A 99 11.07 -4.09 27.38
C HIS A 99 12.08 -4.78 26.44
N ASN A 100 12.26 -4.23 25.20
CA ASN A 100 13.05 -4.82 24.13
C ASN A 100 14.19 -3.90 23.66
N VAL A 101 14.44 -2.78 24.34
CA VAL A 101 15.55 -1.86 24.07
C VAL A 101 16.57 -1.94 25.19
N PHE A 102 17.78 -2.44 24.87
CA PHE A 102 18.88 -2.50 25.81
C PHE A 102 19.63 -1.19 25.97
N GLY A 103 19.72 -0.39 24.88
CA GLY A 103 20.45 0.85 24.96
C GLY A 103 20.20 1.73 23.73
N ILE A 104 20.42 3.02 23.92
CA ILE A 104 20.30 4.04 22.89
C ILE A 104 21.52 4.96 22.94
N GLU A 105 22.27 5.05 21.86
CA GLU A 105 23.23 6.14 21.64
C GLU A 105 22.46 7.35 21.10
N ALA A 106 22.57 8.46 21.79
CA ALA A 106 21.81 9.66 21.44
C ALA A 106 22.64 10.95 21.51
N TRP A 107 22.30 11.90 20.62
CA TRP A 107 22.78 13.28 20.69
C TRP A 107 21.82 14.14 21.52
N LEU A 108 22.37 14.91 22.43
CA LEU A 108 21.68 15.99 23.11
C LEU A 108 21.74 17.30 22.31
N PRO A 109 20.83 18.26 22.55
CA PRO A 109 20.80 19.55 21.85
C PRO A 109 22.06 20.40 22.01
N ASN A 110 22.86 20.15 23.05
CA ASN A 110 24.14 20.82 23.28
C ASN A 110 25.31 20.23 22.48
N GLY A 111 25.08 19.15 21.74
CA GLY A 111 26.09 18.45 20.93
C GLY A 111 26.72 17.23 21.62
N ASP A 112 26.47 17.02 22.89
CA ASP A 112 26.97 15.85 23.61
C ASP A 112 26.38 14.55 23.03
N THR A 113 27.18 13.49 23.04
CA THR A 113 26.77 12.15 22.64
C THR A 113 26.95 11.19 23.81
N PHE A 114 25.86 10.54 24.21
CA PHE A 114 25.89 9.58 25.29
C PHE A 114 25.24 8.26 24.90
N TRP A 115 25.72 7.18 25.55
CA TRP A 115 25.11 5.87 25.54
C TRP A 115 24.20 5.75 26.76
N PHE A 116 22.91 5.68 26.56
CA PHE A 116 21.91 5.40 27.57
C PHE A 116 21.64 3.88 27.60
N GLY A 117 21.83 3.25 28.74
CA GLY A 117 21.70 1.79 28.87
C GLY A 117 21.54 1.39 30.35
N PRO A 118 21.87 0.12 30.69
CA PRO A 118 21.83 -0.35 32.08
C PRO A 118 22.67 0.52 33.02
N SER A 119 22.20 0.70 34.25
CA SER A 119 22.76 1.64 35.22
C SER A 119 24.14 1.25 35.76
N ASP A 120 24.55 0.01 35.66
CA ASP A 120 25.88 -0.51 36.06
C ASP A 120 27.03 0.17 35.29
N HIS A 121 26.78 0.71 34.11
CA HIS A 121 27.75 1.43 33.30
C HIS A 121 27.90 2.92 33.63
N VAL A 122 26.99 3.50 34.46
CA VAL A 122 26.99 4.94 34.77
C VAL A 122 28.30 5.40 35.44
N ALA A 123 28.83 4.62 36.37
CA ALA A 123 30.06 4.98 37.10
C ALA A 123 31.29 5.14 36.19
N GLN A 124 31.33 4.45 35.07
CA GLN A 124 32.44 4.48 34.10
C GLN A 124 32.20 5.50 32.97
N SER A 125 31.04 6.16 33.00
CA SER A 125 30.62 7.11 31.95
C SER A 125 31.28 8.50 32.16
N PRO A 126 31.26 9.37 31.13
CA PRO A 126 31.76 10.75 31.24
C PRO A 126 31.11 11.54 32.38
N PRO A 127 31.86 12.48 33.04
CA PRO A 127 31.33 13.27 34.17
C PRO A 127 30.01 13.99 33.85
N ALA A 128 29.90 14.57 32.67
CA ALA A 128 28.67 15.25 32.23
C ALA A 128 27.46 14.30 32.19
N TYR A 129 27.64 13.05 31.72
CA TYR A 129 26.58 12.05 31.73
C TYR A 129 26.20 11.65 33.16
N ARG A 130 27.19 11.41 34.04
CA ARG A 130 26.91 11.09 35.43
C ARG A 130 26.10 12.19 36.11
N ALA A 131 26.50 13.45 35.95
CA ALA A 131 25.78 14.60 36.53
C ALA A 131 24.33 14.72 36.00
N LEU A 132 24.11 14.42 34.70
CA LEU A 132 22.76 14.37 34.12
C LEU A 132 21.91 13.28 34.79
N ILE A 133 22.46 12.08 34.95
CA ILE A 133 21.73 10.94 35.50
C ILE A 133 21.46 11.10 37.00
N GLU A 134 22.40 11.68 37.77
CA GLU A 134 22.18 12.01 39.18
C GLU A 134 20.99 12.98 39.34
N GLN A 135 20.84 13.96 38.47
CA GLN A 135 19.68 14.87 38.48
C GLN A 135 18.38 14.16 38.09
N VAL A 136 18.42 13.29 37.10
CA VAL A 136 17.25 12.45 36.72
C VAL A 136 16.80 11.59 37.91
N HIS A 137 17.74 10.91 38.55
CA HIS A 137 17.46 10.09 39.75
C HIS A 137 16.93 10.92 40.91
N ALA A 138 17.47 12.11 41.17
CA ALA A 138 16.98 13.01 42.23
C ALA A 138 15.51 13.39 41.96
N ILE A 139 15.13 13.65 40.72
CA ILE A 139 13.71 13.93 40.36
C ILE A 139 12.86 12.69 40.61
N ALA A 140 13.27 11.51 40.09
CA ALA A 140 12.51 10.28 40.22
C ALA A 140 12.30 9.90 41.72
N VAL A 141 13.35 10.01 42.55
CA VAL A 141 13.28 9.74 44.00
C VAL A 141 12.37 10.75 44.70
N ARG A 142 12.49 12.06 44.40
CA ARG A 142 11.59 13.10 44.94
C ARG A 142 10.12 12.79 44.67
N GLU A 143 9.82 12.21 43.52
CA GLU A 143 8.45 11.93 43.08
C GLU A 143 8.01 10.47 43.34
N ALA A 144 8.79 9.62 43.95
CA ALA A 144 8.54 8.18 44.10
C ALA A 144 7.14 7.84 44.67
N SER A 145 6.68 8.59 45.70
CA SER A 145 5.34 8.37 46.26
C SER A 145 4.19 8.72 45.32
N GLU A 146 4.33 9.79 44.53
CA GLU A 146 3.33 10.18 43.53
C GLU A 146 3.35 9.18 42.32
N ILE A 147 4.53 8.73 41.95
CA ILE A 147 4.67 7.68 40.91
C ILE A 147 3.92 6.43 41.35
N GLU A 148 4.14 5.94 42.55
CA GLU A 148 3.45 4.75 43.07
C GLU A 148 1.93 4.93 43.12
N ALA A 149 1.48 6.12 43.49
CA ALA A 149 0.05 6.41 43.69
C ALA A 149 -0.71 6.61 42.38
N ARG A 150 -0.08 7.23 41.35
CA ARG A 150 -0.76 7.74 40.16
C ARG A 150 -0.33 7.12 38.85
N TRP A 151 0.86 6.49 38.80
CA TRP A 151 1.33 5.93 37.54
C TRP A 151 0.42 4.79 37.10
N PRO A 152 0.04 4.71 35.80
CA PRO A 152 -0.82 3.63 35.27
C PRO A 152 -0.22 2.25 35.58
N LYS A 153 -1.07 1.30 35.99
CA LYS A 153 -0.66 -0.07 36.37
C LYS A 153 -1.03 -1.11 35.32
N VAL A 154 -1.64 -0.71 34.19
CA VAL A 154 -1.95 -1.61 33.07
C VAL A 154 -0.68 -2.03 32.33
N LEU A 155 -0.74 -3.17 31.65
CA LEU A 155 0.41 -3.73 30.91
C LEU A 155 0.90 -2.80 29.79
N ARG A 156 -0.03 -2.09 29.13
CA ARG A 156 0.27 -1.11 28.09
C ARG A 156 0.06 0.30 28.59
N ARG A 157 1.11 1.09 28.58
CA ARG A 157 1.10 2.51 28.96
C ARG A 157 2.26 3.24 28.30
N VAL A 158 2.00 4.36 27.66
CA VAL A 158 2.99 5.15 26.95
C VAL A 158 2.83 6.65 27.18
N GLN A 159 2.33 7.04 28.33
CA GLN A 159 2.00 8.42 28.68
C GLN A 159 3.17 9.12 29.40
N GLY A 160 3.65 10.25 28.88
CA GLY A 160 4.78 10.98 29.43
C GLY A 160 6.14 10.27 29.21
N TYR A 161 7.15 10.66 30.02
CA TYR A 161 8.43 9.98 30.07
C TYR A 161 8.37 8.85 31.09
N ASN A 162 8.98 7.70 30.86
CA ASN A 162 8.97 6.52 31.76
C ASN A 162 9.76 6.77 33.05
N LEU A 163 9.34 7.76 33.86
CA LEU A 163 10.02 8.18 35.07
C LEU A 163 9.99 7.10 36.18
N ASP A 164 8.94 6.26 36.20
CA ASP A 164 8.82 5.10 37.06
C ASP A 164 9.88 4.02 36.80
N MET A 165 10.37 3.91 35.58
CA MET A 165 11.36 2.91 35.19
C MET A 165 12.81 3.31 35.44
N VAL A 166 13.06 4.51 35.95
CA VAL A 166 14.39 5.02 36.25
C VAL A 166 14.58 5.29 37.73
N LEU A 167 13.70 4.76 38.60
CA LEU A 167 13.89 4.78 40.06
C LEU A 167 15.12 3.94 40.43
N PRO A 168 16.03 4.47 41.28
CA PRO A 168 17.27 3.75 41.65
C PRO A 168 17.10 2.41 42.35
N ALA A 169 15.96 2.19 43.02
CA ALA A 169 15.63 0.95 43.73
C ALA A 169 15.35 -0.25 42.79
N ALA A 170 15.09 -0.05 41.53
CA ALA A 170 14.91 -1.11 40.53
C ALA A 170 16.19 -1.28 39.70
N ALA A 171 16.50 -2.51 39.24
CA ALA A 171 17.48 -2.71 38.20
C ALA A 171 17.01 -1.94 36.96
N HIS A 172 17.48 -0.72 36.79
CA HIS A 172 16.95 0.24 35.80
C HIS A 172 17.87 0.38 34.62
N ASN A 173 17.22 0.72 33.51
CA ASN A 173 17.88 0.99 32.25
C ASN A 173 17.55 2.42 31.80
N LEU A 174 18.56 3.25 31.68
CA LEU A 174 18.40 4.66 31.37
C LEU A 174 17.91 4.94 29.95
N ALA A 175 18.04 3.96 29.04
CA ALA A 175 17.42 4.02 27.72
C ALA A 175 15.90 4.12 27.79
N HIS A 176 15.28 3.58 28.87
CA HIS A 176 13.84 3.61 29.08
C HIS A 176 13.27 5.03 29.18
N LEU A 177 14.08 6.01 29.61
CA LEU A 177 13.68 7.42 29.61
C LEU A 177 13.54 8.00 28.21
N LEU A 178 14.37 7.52 27.26
CA LEU A 178 14.31 7.96 25.86
C LEU A 178 13.25 7.21 25.05
N VAL A 179 12.90 5.99 25.46
CA VAL A 179 11.81 5.22 24.87
C VAL A 179 10.47 5.84 25.27
N GLY A 180 9.64 6.20 24.30
CA GLY A 180 8.39 6.93 24.53
C GLY A 180 8.56 8.46 24.61
N SER A 181 9.79 8.98 24.51
CA SER A 181 10.02 10.44 24.60
C SER A 181 9.63 11.22 23.35
N GLU A 182 9.19 10.56 22.29
CA GLU A 182 8.74 11.16 21.02
C GLU A 182 9.79 12.10 20.37
N GLY A 183 11.08 11.85 20.65
CA GLY A 183 12.15 12.70 20.19
C GLY A 183 12.20 14.08 20.84
N THR A 184 11.56 14.27 22.00
CA THR A 184 11.56 15.54 22.75
C THR A 184 12.77 15.71 23.66
N LEU A 185 13.51 14.64 24.01
CA LEU A 185 14.66 14.68 24.90
C LEU A 185 15.99 14.66 24.16
N ALA A 186 16.13 13.79 23.16
CA ALA A 186 17.36 13.57 22.45
C ALA A 186 17.11 13.03 21.05
N TYR A 187 18.15 13.02 20.20
CA TYR A 187 18.13 12.43 18.87
C TYR A 187 18.82 11.07 18.87
N SER A 188 18.08 9.99 18.68
CA SER A 188 18.61 8.63 18.65
C SER A 188 19.49 8.38 17.43
N ARG A 189 20.73 7.88 17.65
CA ARG A 189 21.73 7.57 16.63
C ARG A 189 21.85 6.08 16.33
N ARG A 190 21.84 5.26 17.39
CA ARG A 190 21.88 3.80 17.34
C ARG A 190 21.01 3.24 18.45
N LEU A 191 20.41 2.06 18.21
CA LEU A 191 19.60 1.34 19.19
C LEU A 191 20.14 -0.08 19.29
N ARG A 192 20.37 -0.55 20.51
CA ARG A 192 20.67 -1.93 20.86
C ARG A 192 19.39 -2.60 21.34
N LEU A 193 19.00 -3.69 20.66
CA LEU A 193 17.71 -4.33 20.81
C LEU A 193 17.87 -5.78 21.27
N LYS A 194 16.91 -6.25 22.09
CA LYS A 194 16.75 -7.64 22.46
C LYS A 194 15.95 -8.37 21.39
N LEU A 195 16.44 -9.53 20.97
CA LEU A 195 15.79 -10.42 20.01
C LEU A 195 15.09 -11.59 20.71
N SER A 196 14.10 -12.14 20.02
CA SER A 196 13.42 -13.38 20.44
C SER A 196 13.58 -14.46 19.38
N ARG A 197 13.48 -15.72 19.79
CA ARG A 197 13.43 -16.84 18.85
C ARG A 197 12.11 -16.85 18.10
N LEU A 198 12.14 -17.22 16.83
CA LEU A 198 10.94 -17.43 16.04
C LEU A 198 10.25 -18.72 16.51
N PRO A 199 8.98 -18.68 16.93
CA PRO A 199 8.24 -19.89 17.27
C PRO A 199 8.02 -20.74 16.02
N LYS A 200 8.13 -22.07 16.17
CA LYS A 200 8.05 -23.02 15.06
C LYS A 200 6.61 -23.33 14.66
N HIS A 201 5.72 -23.38 15.62
CA HIS A 201 4.32 -23.76 15.44
C HIS A 201 3.38 -22.74 16.06
N LYS A 202 2.25 -22.54 15.39
CA LYS A 202 1.17 -21.64 15.82
C LYS A 202 -0.16 -22.28 15.55
N THR A 203 -1.14 -21.97 16.39
CA THR A 203 -2.53 -22.34 16.20
C THR A 203 -3.40 -21.14 16.56
N LEU A 204 -4.46 -20.89 15.79
CA LEU A 204 -5.38 -19.77 15.97
C LEU A 204 -6.76 -20.30 16.30
N GLY A 205 -7.33 -19.84 17.41
CA GLY A 205 -8.74 -20.01 17.75
C GLY A 205 -9.52 -18.75 17.41
N VAL A 206 -10.66 -18.87 16.71
CA VAL A 206 -11.56 -17.75 16.44
C VAL A 206 -12.81 -17.93 17.28
N CYS A 207 -12.93 -17.17 18.37
CA CYS A 207 -14.10 -17.22 19.27
C CYS A 207 -15.18 -16.25 18.76
N HIS A 208 -16.43 -16.74 18.63
CA HIS A 208 -17.57 -15.99 18.12
C HIS A 208 -18.49 -15.57 19.27
N PHE A 209 -18.93 -14.32 19.26
CA PHE A 209 -19.75 -13.76 20.33
C PHE A 209 -21.05 -13.16 19.78
N PRO A 210 -22.20 -13.46 20.42
CA PRO A 210 -23.49 -12.86 20.03
C PRO A 210 -23.58 -11.37 20.34
N THR A 211 -22.79 -10.86 21.30
CA THR A 211 -22.72 -9.43 21.64
C THR A 211 -21.29 -8.96 21.81
N PHE A 212 -21.06 -7.70 21.46
CA PHE A 212 -19.76 -7.02 21.66
C PHE A 212 -19.36 -7.00 23.14
N TYR A 213 -20.32 -6.76 24.04
CA TYR A 213 -20.07 -6.75 25.48
C TYR A 213 -19.49 -8.07 25.98
N GLN A 214 -20.08 -9.22 25.55
CA GLN A 214 -19.58 -10.54 25.94
C GLN A 214 -18.16 -10.78 25.43
N ALA A 215 -17.85 -10.36 24.21
CA ALA A 215 -16.48 -10.48 23.69
C ALA A 215 -15.47 -9.75 24.57
N MET A 216 -15.81 -8.57 25.07
CA MET A 216 -14.94 -7.80 25.94
C MET A 216 -14.83 -8.40 27.36
N ASP A 217 -15.91 -8.92 27.91
CA ASP A 217 -15.92 -9.55 29.23
C ASP A 217 -15.14 -10.88 29.24
N MET A 218 -15.24 -11.66 28.15
CA MET A 218 -14.54 -12.95 28.02
C MET A 218 -13.02 -12.81 27.90
N ALA A 219 -12.50 -11.66 27.49
CA ALA A 219 -11.06 -11.46 27.34
C ALA A 219 -10.28 -11.78 28.63
N ARG A 220 -10.80 -11.40 29.80
CA ARG A 220 -10.16 -11.66 31.11
C ARG A 220 -10.01 -13.16 31.42
N HIS A 221 -10.94 -13.99 30.97
CA HIS A 221 -10.90 -15.45 31.17
C HIS A 221 -9.95 -16.11 30.16
N ILE A 222 -9.96 -15.64 28.91
CA ILE A 222 -9.13 -16.21 27.83
C ILE A 222 -7.63 -15.99 28.12
N VAL A 223 -7.23 -14.86 28.73
CA VAL A 223 -5.82 -14.58 29.03
C VAL A 223 -5.24 -15.52 30.09
N GLU A 224 -6.06 -16.17 30.93
CA GLU A 224 -5.62 -17.19 31.90
C GLU A 224 -5.03 -18.44 31.21
N LEU A 225 -5.37 -18.67 29.95
CA LEU A 225 -4.80 -19.73 29.13
C LEU A 225 -3.39 -19.41 28.59
N ASP A 226 -2.81 -18.26 28.95
CA ASP A 226 -1.49 -17.80 28.50
C ASP A 226 -1.35 -17.74 26.97
N PRO A 227 -2.22 -17.02 26.25
CA PRO A 227 -2.12 -16.83 24.80
C PRO A 227 -0.98 -15.89 24.40
N ASP A 228 -0.54 -15.99 23.13
CA ASP A 228 0.42 -15.03 22.56
C ASP A 228 -0.27 -13.75 22.08
N ALA A 229 -1.58 -13.83 21.71
CA ALA A 229 -2.41 -12.68 21.36
C ALA A 229 -3.89 -12.97 21.57
N VAL A 230 -4.68 -11.93 21.95
CA VAL A 230 -6.16 -11.93 21.91
C VAL A 230 -6.60 -10.63 21.28
N GLU A 231 -7.16 -10.71 20.06
CA GLU A 231 -7.46 -9.55 19.23
C GLU A 231 -8.95 -9.49 18.87
N LEU A 232 -9.56 -8.34 19.11
CA LEU A 232 -10.96 -8.09 18.77
C LEU A 232 -11.11 -7.68 17.30
N VAL A 233 -12.18 -8.21 16.66
CA VAL A 233 -12.73 -7.72 15.39
C VAL A 233 -14.23 -7.56 15.58
N ASP A 234 -14.75 -6.34 15.42
CA ASP A 234 -16.18 -6.04 15.57
C ASP A 234 -17.00 -6.34 14.31
N ARG A 235 -18.32 -6.32 14.44
CA ARG A 235 -19.29 -6.52 13.33
C ARG A 235 -19.03 -5.58 12.16
N THR A 236 -18.80 -4.30 12.44
CA THR A 236 -18.57 -3.29 11.40
C THR A 236 -17.39 -3.66 10.51
N MET A 237 -16.30 -4.12 11.11
CA MET A 237 -15.12 -4.53 10.38
C MET A 237 -15.35 -5.83 9.60
N LEU A 238 -16.07 -6.80 10.18
CA LEU A 238 -16.41 -8.05 9.50
C LEU A 238 -17.28 -7.80 8.25
N ASP A 239 -18.29 -6.94 8.35
CA ASP A 239 -19.17 -6.57 7.25
C ASP A 239 -18.43 -5.85 6.13
N LEU A 240 -17.55 -4.89 6.48
CA LEU A 240 -16.69 -4.19 5.52
C LEU A 240 -15.71 -5.14 4.83
N ALA A 241 -15.15 -6.11 5.56
CA ALA A 241 -14.27 -7.12 4.99
C ALA A 241 -15.03 -8.08 4.06
N ARG A 242 -16.24 -8.51 4.41
CA ARG A 242 -17.14 -9.28 3.54
C ARG A 242 -17.54 -8.52 2.27
N GLY A 243 -17.70 -7.20 2.36
CA GLY A 243 -17.96 -6.33 1.21
C GLY A 243 -16.76 -6.18 0.26
N ASN A 244 -15.57 -6.55 0.69
CA ASN A 244 -14.35 -6.43 -0.09
C ASN A 244 -14.03 -7.73 -0.84
N ALA A 245 -13.96 -7.68 -2.18
CA ALA A 245 -13.73 -8.86 -3.03
C ALA A 245 -12.43 -9.62 -2.70
N THR A 246 -11.43 -8.95 -2.14
CA THR A 246 -10.16 -9.58 -1.75
C THR A 246 -10.28 -10.35 -0.43
N PHE A 247 -11.02 -9.82 0.54
CA PHE A 247 -11.11 -10.39 1.88
C PHE A 247 -12.29 -11.34 2.07
N ARG A 248 -13.37 -11.18 1.29
CA ARG A 248 -14.57 -12.04 1.37
C ARG A 248 -14.24 -13.53 1.39
N PRO A 249 -13.44 -14.09 0.44
CA PRO A 249 -13.14 -15.53 0.43
C PRO A 249 -12.40 -16.01 1.67
N ILE A 250 -11.70 -15.12 2.36
CA ILE A 250 -10.97 -15.42 3.60
C ILE A 250 -11.97 -15.44 4.76
N VAL A 251 -12.79 -14.39 4.88
CA VAL A 251 -13.77 -14.24 5.96
C VAL A 251 -14.77 -15.41 5.95
N ASP A 252 -15.25 -15.80 4.77
CA ASP A 252 -16.19 -16.90 4.60
C ASP A 252 -15.64 -18.29 5.04
N ARG A 253 -14.30 -18.42 5.22
CA ARG A 253 -13.65 -19.66 5.67
C ARG A 253 -13.59 -19.81 7.19
N PHE A 254 -13.66 -18.70 7.95
CA PHE A 254 -13.52 -18.78 9.40
C PHE A 254 -14.71 -18.23 10.18
N LEU A 255 -15.55 -17.42 9.56
CA LEU A 255 -16.68 -16.80 10.24
C LEU A 255 -17.91 -17.73 10.23
N GLN A 256 -18.46 -17.99 11.41
CA GLN A 256 -19.67 -18.79 11.61
C GLN A 256 -20.82 -17.90 12.07
N GLY A 257 -21.97 -18.03 11.39
CA GLY A 257 -23.17 -17.26 11.73
C GLY A 257 -23.01 -15.75 11.53
N GLU A 258 -23.65 -14.99 12.39
CA GLU A 258 -23.70 -13.52 12.37
C GLU A 258 -23.29 -12.94 13.75
N PRO A 259 -22.06 -13.14 14.19
CA PRO A 259 -21.59 -12.63 15.48
C PRO A 259 -21.46 -11.11 15.48
N ASP A 260 -21.67 -10.46 16.62
CA ASP A 260 -21.39 -9.04 16.80
C ASP A 260 -19.89 -8.76 16.95
N ALA A 261 -19.13 -9.77 17.38
CA ALA A 261 -17.69 -9.68 17.49
C ALA A 261 -17.03 -11.06 17.43
N VAL A 262 -15.75 -11.09 17.05
CA VAL A 262 -14.89 -12.25 17.23
C VAL A 262 -13.62 -11.88 17.97
N LEU A 263 -13.10 -12.83 18.76
CA LEU A 263 -11.75 -12.75 19.32
C LEU A 263 -10.84 -13.75 18.60
N LEU A 264 -9.73 -13.24 18.05
CA LEU A 264 -8.65 -14.03 17.47
C LEU A 264 -7.65 -14.37 18.57
N VAL A 265 -7.54 -15.64 18.95
CA VAL A 265 -6.67 -16.11 20.04
C VAL A 265 -5.54 -16.96 19.47
N GLU A 266 -4.31 -16.45 19.51
CA GLU A 266 -3.12 -17.14 19.00
C GLU A 266 -2.34 -17.82 20.13
N PHE A 267 -1.95 -19.07 19.90
CA PHE A 267 -0.99 -19.79 20.73
C PHE A 267 0.21 -20.19 19.87
N ALA A 268 1.42 -20.05 20.41
CA ALA A 268 2.67 -20.37 19.72
C ALA A 268 3.56 -21.25 20.58
N GLY A 269 4.47 -22.00 19.94
CA GLY A 269 5.41 -22.89 20.65
C GLY A 269 6.41 -23.56 19.71
N ASP A 270 7.37 -24.26 20.32
CA ASP A 270 8.41 -25.01 19.59
C ASP A 270 7.96 -26.41 19.16
N GLU A 271 6.92 -26.97 19.83
CA GLU A 271 6.31 -28.26 19.51
C GLU A 271 4.86 -28.05 19.05
N ALA A 272 4.44 -28.76 18.01
CA ALA A 272 3.11 -28.61 17.42
C ALA A 272 1.96 -28.98 18.39
N SER A 273 2.19 -29.94 19.28
CA SER A 273 1.19 -30.40 20.26
C SER A 273 0.79 -29.35 21.29
N GLY A 274 1.72 -28.46 21.67
CA GLY A 274 1.48 -27.43 22.67
C GLY A 274 0.38 -26.44 22.26
N PRO A 275 0.56 -25.68 21.15
CA PRO A 275 -0.46 -24.74 20.65
C PRO A 275 -1.81 -25.40 20.32
N LEU A 276 -1.79 -26.65 19.81
CA LEU A 276 -3.01 -27.38 19.50
C LEU A 276 -3.82 -27.71 20.77
N ARG A 277 -3.14 -28.20 21.81
CA ARG A 277 -3.81 -28.46 23.12
C ARG A 277 -4.41 -27.18 23.69
N LYS A 278 -3.70 -26.06 23.62
CA LYS A 278 -4.16 -24.76 24.11
C LYS A 278 -5.43 -24.27 23.42
N VAL A 279 -5.57 -24.47 22.12
CA VAL A 279 -6.79 -24.08 21.42
C VAL A 279 -7.97 -25.00 21.77
N GLN A 280 -7.72 -26.26 22.11
CA GLN A 280 -8.73 -27.18 22.64
C GLN A 280 -9.14 -26.80 24.07
N GLU A 281 -8.19 -26.42 24.93
CA GLU A 281 -8.48 -25.82 26.24
C GLU A 281 -9.35 -24.55 26.10
N LEU A 282 -9.09 -23.72 25.10
CA LEU A 282 -9.91 -22.55 24.78
C LEU A 282 -11.33 -22.94 24.41
N ALA A 283 -11.51 -23.96 23.55
CA ALA A 283 -12.83 -24.43 23.17
C ALA A 283 -13.63 -24.97 24.37
N THR A 284 -12.95 -25.68 25.30
CA THR A 284 -13.53 -26.15 26.53
C THR A 284 -13.92 -24.97 27.44
N LEU A 285 -13.02 -24.01 27.67
CA LEU A 285 -13.31 -22.82 28.46
C LEU A 285 -14.53 -22.06 27.94
N MET A 286 -14.63 -21.86 26.61
CA MET A 286 -15.75 -21.16 26.02
C MET A 286 -17.08 -21.94 26.22
N ALA A 287 -17.04 -23.28 26.16
CA ALA A 287 -18.21 -24.11 26.44
C ALA A 287 -18.66 -24.00 27.91
N ASP A 288 -17.69 -24.04 28.85
CA ASP A 288 -17.95 -23.90 30.29
C ASP A 288 -18.54 -22.51 30.66
N LEU A 289 -18.15 -21.48 29.89
CA LEU A 289 -18.69 -20.12 30.01
C LEU A 289 -20.01 -19.90 29.26
N GLY A 290 -20.65 -20.98 28.76
CA GLY A 290 -21.96 -20.93 28.13
C GLY A 290 -21.98 -20.65 26.64
N LEU A 291 -20.83 -20.78 25.96
CA LEU A 291 -20.68 -20.57 24.52
C LEU A 291 -20.13 -21.82 23.80
N PRO A 292 -20.83 -22.97 23.90
CA PRO A 292 -20.36 -24.20 23.25
C PRO A 292 -20.38 -24.09 21.74
N GLY A 293 -19.31 -24.61 21.09
CA GLY A 293 -19.17 -24.60 19.64
C GLY A 293 -18.86 -23.21 19.02
N SER A 294 -18.55 -22.20 19.84
CA SER A 294 -18.24 -20.85 19.40
C SER A 294 -16.80 -20.66 18.89
N VAL A 295 -15.94 -21.69 18.98
CA VAL A 295 -14.52 -21.60 18.60
C VAL A 295 -14.28 -22.34 17.30
N VAL A 296 -13.74 -21.62 16.30
CA VAL A 296 -13.19 -22.20 15.07
C VAL A 296 -11.68 -22.37 15.22
N GLU A 297 -11.20 -23.60 15.13
CA GLU A 297 -9.78 -23.93 15.21
C GLU A 297 -9.13 -23.81 13.83
N ILE A 298 -8.02 -23.05 13.72
CA ILE A 298 -7.28 -22.88 12.47
C ILE A 298 -5.83 -23.34 12.70
N THR A 299 -5.49 -24.49 12.11
CA THR A 299 -4.13 -25.06 12.14
C THR A 299 -3.35 -24.80 10.86
N ASP A 300 -4.05 -24.53 9.73
CA ASP A 300 -3.42 -24.19 8.45
C ASP A 300 -2.71 -22.84 8.51
N ALA A 301 -1.39 -22.85 8.36
CA ALA A 301 -0.55 -21.66 8.43
C ALA A 301 -0.85 -20.62 7.33
N ALA A 302 -1.40 -21.04 6.18
CA ALA A 302 -1.80 -20.11 5.13
C ALA A 302 -3.06 -19.35 5.54
N LEU A 303 -4.07 -20.05 6.04
CA LEU A 303 -5.30 -19.42 6.53
C LEU A 303 -5.04 -18.54 7.75
N GLN A 304 -4.17 -18.95 8.69
CA GLN A 304 -3.77 -18.10 9.82
C GLN A 304 -3.21 -16.76 9.32
N ARG A 305 -2.28 -16.77 8.35
CA ARG A 305 -1.74 -15.54 7.75
C ARG A 305 -2.82 -14.68 7.13
N ASP A 306 -3.72 -15.29 6.37
CA ASP A 306 -4.81 -14.60 5.68
C ASP A 306 -5.76 -13.93 6.67
N VAL A 307 -6.13 -14.60 7.78
CA VAL A 307 -6.95 -14.02 8.87
C VAL A 307 -6.25 -12.83 9.52
N TRP A 308 -4.94 -12.96 9.81
CA TRP A 308 -4.15 -11.86 10.35
C TRP A 308 -4.04 -10.68 9.38
N GLU A 309 -3.98 -10.91 8.06
CA GLU A 309 -4.00 -9.83 7.07
C GLU A 309 -5.35 -9.11 7.04
N VAL A 310 -6.48 -9.81 7.17
CA VAL A 310 -7.80 -9.18 7.34
C VAL A 310 -7.80 -8.29 8.58
N ARG A 311 -7.31 -8.77 9.74
CA ARG A 311 -7.22 -7.99 10.99
C ARG A 311 -6.34 -6.75 10.84
N LYS A 312 -5.17 -6.86 10.23
CA LYS A 312 -4.27 -5.73 9.97
C LYS A 312 -4.84 -4.71 8.99
N ALA A 313 -5.60 -5.17 7.99
CA ALA A 313 -6.25 -4.30 7.02
C ALA A 313 -7.41 -3.50 7.62
N GLY A 314 -7.98 -3.92 8.75
CA GLY A 314 -9.18 -3.36 9.35
C GLY A 314 -9.14 -1.85 9.55
N LEU A 315 -8.05 -1.31 10.12
CA LEU A 315 -7.88 0.14 10.24
C LEU A 315 -8.02 0.86 8.89
N ASN A 316 -7.37 0.32 7.87
CA ASN A 316 -7.35 0.95 6.56
C ASN A 316 -8.70 0.82 5.83
N ILE A 317 -9.40 -0.30 6.03
CA ILE A 317 -10.76 -0.52 5.52
C ILE A 317 -11.70 0.54 6.12
N MET A 318 -11.66 0.74 7.43
CA MET A 318 -12.47 1.77 8.11
C MET A 318 -12.11 3.20 7.66
N MET A 319 -10.81 3.49 7.47
CA MET A 319 -10.35 4.80 7.01
C MET A 319 -10.65 5.06 5.52
N SER A 320 -11.08 4.07 4.75
CA SER A 320 -11.45 4.21 3.34
C SER A 320 -12.88 4.75 3.13
N MET A 321 -13.60 5.08 4.20
CA MET A 321 -14.95 5.68 4.12
C MET A 321 -14.93 6.94 3.25
N LYS A 322 -15.88 7.02 2.30
CA LYS A 322 -16.07 8.19 1.44
C LYS A 322 -16.84 9.29 2.19
N GLY A 323 -16.76 10.52 1.69
CA GLY A 323 -17.40 11.69 2.33
C GLY A 323 -16.50 12.39 3.34
N ASP A 324 -17.04 13.44 4.01
CA ASP A 324 -16.29 14.30 4.93
C ASP A 324 -16.28 13.78 6.38
N GLY A 325 -17.22 12.90 6.75
CA GLY A 325 -17.17 12.17 8.02
C GLY A 325 -16.08 11.11 7.98
N LYS A 326 -15.08 11.24 8.85
CA LYS A 326 -13.93 10.32 8.91
C LYS A 326 -13.74 9.81 10.34
N PRO A 327 -13.29 8.56 10.51
CA PRO A 327 -12.81 8.10 11.81
C PRO A 327 -11.61 8.94 12.26
N VAL A 328 -11.68 9.54 13.45
CA VAL A 328 -10.64 10.43 13.98
C VAL A 328 -9.98 9.79 15.20
N SER A 329 -8.62 9.78 15.19
CA SER A 329 -7.82 9.19 16.24
C SER A 329 -7.46 10.24 17.28
N PHE A 330 -7.99 10.16 18.52
CA PHE A 330 -7.63 11.03 19.64
C PHE A 330 -7.84 10.41 21.03
N ILE A 331 -8.70 9.38 21.12
CA ILE A 331 -8.96 8.62 22.35
C ILE A 331 -8.89 7.12 22.12
N GLU A 332 -8.36 6.71 20.99
CA GLU A 332 -8.54 5.36 20.42
C GLU A 332 -7.80 4.27 21.19
N ASP A 333 -6.75 4.57 21.97
CA ASP A 333 -5.90 3.56 22.59
C ASP A 333 -5.85 3.65 24.13
N CYS A 334 -6.92 4.11 24.76
CA CYS A 334 -7.05 4.02 26.19
C CYS A 334 -6.94 2.56 26.64
N ALA A 335 -6.19 2.33 27.72
CA ALA A 335 -6.01 1.01 28.30
C ALA A 335 -6.60 0.96 29.71
N VAL A 336 -7.44 -0.05 29.99
CA VAL A 336 -8.07 -0.28 31.26
C VAL A 336 -7.77 -1.69 31.79
N PRO A 337 -7.82 -1.95 33.11
CA PRO A 337 -7.74 -3.31 33.63
C PRO A 337 -8.80 -4.21 32.99
N LEU A 338 -8.45 -5.48 32.72
CA LEU A 338 -9.30 -6.41 31.96
C LEU A 338 -10.68 -6.63 32.55
N GLU A 339 -10.78 -6.61 33.89
CA GLU A 339 -12.04 -6.72 34.60
C GLU A 339 -13.01 -5.56 34.35
N HIS A 340 -12.52 -4.44 33.85
CA HIS A 340 -13.30 -3.25 33.52
C HIS A 340 -13.51 -3.02 32.04
N LEU A 341 -12.94 -3.89 31.19
CA LEU A 341 -12.89 -3.67 29.74
C LEU A 341 -14.29 -3.57 29.11
N ALA A 342 -15.18 -4.50 29.44
CA ALA A 342 -16.57 -4.51 28.97
C ALA A 342 -17.37 -3.29 29.44
N GLU A 343 -17.27 -2.94 30.73
CA GLU A 343 -17.96 -1.79 31.30
C GLU A 343 -17.48 -0.46 30.68
N TYR A 344 -16.14 -0.35 30.48
CA TYR A 344 -15.55 0.84 29.88
C TYR A 344 -16.02 1.04 28.45
N THR A 345 -16.03 -0.04 27.63
CA THR A 345 -16.46 0.04 26.23
C THR A 345 -17.94 0.41 26.09
N ASP A 346 -18.80 -0.12 26.95
CA ASP A 346 -20.23 0.23 26.99
C ASP A 346 -20.44 1.71 27.35
N LYS A 347 -19.77 2.19 28.41
CA LYS A 347 -19.85 3.61 28.81
C LYS A 347 -19.31 4.54 27.72
N LEU A 348 -18.21 4.21 27.07
CA LEU A 348 -17.62 5.03 26.02
C LEU A 348 -18.52 5.04 24.76
N THR A 349 -19.18 3.93 24.44
CA THR A 349 -20.17 3.89 23.35
C THR A 349 -21.31 4.89 23.61
N ARG A 350 -21.81 4.97 24.85
CA ARG A 350 -22.84 5.96 25.23
C ARG A 350 -22.35 7.41 25.13
N VAL A 351 -21.07 7.67 25.38
CA VAL A 351 -20.48 9.00 25.12
C VAL A 351 -20.58 9.36 23.65
N PHE A 352 -20.29 8.44 22.74
CA PHE A 352 -20.40 8.70 21.29
C PHE A 352 -21.86 8.97 20.88
N GLU A 353 -22.78 8.16 21.35
CA GLU A 353 -24.22 8.31 21.10
C GLU A 353 -24.73 9.68 21.57
N LYS A 354 -24.33 10.11 22.78
CA LYS A 354 -24.64 11.43 23.35
C LYS A 354 -24.20 12.57 22.45
N HIS A 355 -23.04 12.44 21.78
CA HIS A 355 -22.51 13.44 20.84
C HIS A 355 -22.95 13.22 19.39
N GLY A 356 -23.96 12.34 19.15
CA GLY A 356 -24.52 12.10 17.81
C GLY A 356 -23.51 11.51 16.83
N THR A 357 -22.62 10.63 17.31
CA THR A 357 -21.64 9.91 16.50
C THR A 357 -21.60 8.43 16.87
N ARG A 358 -20.83 7.66 16.12
CA ARG A 358 -20.56 6.25 16.41
C ARG A 358 -19.07 5.96 16.34
N GLY A 359 -18.59 5.00 17.12
CA GLY A 359 -17.22 4.52 17.06
C GLY A 359 -17.10 3.31 16.15
N THR A 360 -15.91 3.10 15.62
CA THR A 360 -15.48 1.84 15.00
C THR A 360 -14.51 1.17 15.96
N TRP A 361 -14.65 -0.13 16.19
CA TRP A 361 -13.94 -0.83 17.25
C TRP A 361 -13.04 -1.95 16.75
N TYR A 362 -11.83 -1.98 17.22
CA TYR A 362 -10.97 -3.16 17.31
C TYR A 362 -10.09 -3.01 18.55
N ALA A 363 -9.50 -4.09 19.05
CA ALA A 363 -8.77 -4.01 20.32
C ALA A 363 -7.69 -5.07 20.41
N HIS A 364 -6.63 -4.72 21.16
CA HIS A 364 -5.73 -5.69 21.77
C HIS A 364 -6.37 -6.14 23.10
N ALA A 365 -7.35 -7.02 23.00
CA ALA A 365 -8.20 -7.38 24.14
C ALA A 365 -7.40 -8.04 25.27
N SER A 366 -6.31 -8.78 24.93
CA SER A 366 -5.43 -9.42 25.92
C SER A 366 -4.79 -8.48 26.94
N VAL A 367 -4.71 -7.19 26.64
CA VAL A 367 -4.00 -6.20 27.46
C VAL A 367 -4.87 -4.97 27.77
N GLY A 368 -6.18 -5.08 27.55
CA GLY A 368 -7.14 -4.03 27.85
C GLY A 368 -7.00 -2.75 27.02
N THR A 369 -6.29 -2.80 25.88
CA THR A 369 -6.07 -1.65 25.01
C THR A 369 -7.04 -1.66 23.84
N LEU A 370 -7.80 -0.58 23.72
CA LEU A 370 -8.83 -0.41 22.69
C LEU A 370 -8.30 0.37 21.50
N HIS A 371 -8.96 0.17 20.37
CA HIS A 371 -8.83 1.08 19.22
C HIS A 371 -10.22 1.49 18.76
N VAL A 372 -10.64 2.67 19.19
CA VAL A 372 -11.93 3.22 18.83
C VAL A 372 -11.78 4.58 18.20
N ARG A 373 -12.50 4.80 17.10
CA ARG A 373 -12.45 6.07 16.39
C ARG A 373 -13.86 6.59 16.13
N PRO A 374 -14.25 7.69 16.81
CA PRO A 374 -15.48 8.38 16.47
C PRO A 374 -15.44 8.93 15.04
N VAL A 375 -16.56 8.85 14.34
CA VAL A 375 -16.69 9.41 12.97
C VAL A 375 -17.07 10.88 13.08
N LEU A 376 -16.15 11.78 12.75
CA LEU A 376 -16.31 13.23 12.85
C LEU A 376 -16.07 13.93 11.51
N ASN A 377 -16.78 15.04 11.27
CA ASN A 377 -16.51 15.94 10.16
C ASN A 377 -15.65 17.12 10.65
N MET A 378 -14.33 17.01 10.45
CA MET A 378 -13.37 18.02 10.90
C MET A 378 -13.44 19.35 10.11
N LYS A 379 -14.21 19.41 9.04
CA LYS A 379 -14.44 20.66 8.26
C LYS A 379 -15.57 21.51 8.85
N THR A 380 -16.38 20.94 9.74
CA THR A 380 -17.54 21.62 10.37
C THR A 380 -17.41 21.66 11.89
N ASP A 381 -18.21 20.87 12.60
CA ASP A 381 -18.32 20.83 14.07
C ASP A 381 -17.40 19.80 14.74
N GLY A 382 -16.61 19.07 13.94
CA GLY A 382 -15.79 17.95 14.42
C GLY A 382 -14.81 18.34 15.52
N ALA A 383 -14.22 19.53 15.48
CA ALA A 383 -13.29 20.00 16.51
C ALA A 383 -13.96 20.13 17.90
N GLN A 384 -15.17 20.69 17.93
CA GLN A 384 -15.95 20.86 19.16
C GLN A 384 -16.37 19.50 19.74
N LYS A 385 -16.87 18.60 18.89
CA LYS A 385 -17.23 17.23 19.29
C LYS A 385 -16.01 16.46 19.77
N MET A 386 -14.87 16.58 19.06
CA MET A 386 -13.62 15.95 19.45
C MET A 386 -13.18 16.37 20.85
N ARG A 387 -13.24 17.65 21.17
CA ARG A 387 -12.93 18.20 22.52
C ARG A 387 -13.88 17.63 23.56
N ALA A 388 -15.18 17.73 23.36
CA ALA A 388 -16.18 17.27 24.32
C ALA A 388 -16.08 15.75 24.58
N ILE A 389 -15.90 14.96 23.56
CA ILE A 389 -15.71 13.50 23.68
C ILE A 389 -14.40 13.19 24.44
N ALA A 390 -13.31 13.91 24.18
CA ALA A 390 -12.03 13.68 24.83
C ALA A 390 -12.09 14.01 26.34
N GLU A 391 -12.78 15.08 26.73
CA GLU A 391 -13.01 15.47 28.15
C GLU A 391 -13.79 14.36 28.89
N GLU A 392 -14.89 13.88 28.28
CA GLU A 392 -15.69 12.81 28.89
C GLU A 392 -14.93 11.47 28.94
N ALA A 393 -14.20 11.13 27.88
CA ALA A 393 -13.37 9.91 27.81
C ALA A 393 -12.25 9.95 28.85
N CYS A 394 -11.59 11.10 29.05
CA CYS A 394 -10.56 11.26 30.06
C CYS A 394 -11.17 11.11 31.48
N ALA A 395 -12.33 11.73 31.74
CA ALA A 395 -13.05 11.58 33.00
C ALA A 395 -13.47 10.12 33.26
N LEU A 396 -13.87 9.41 32.20
CA LEU A 396 -14.24 8.00 32.27
C LEU A 396 -13.06 7.09 32.62
N VAL A 397 -11.92 7.25 31.93
CA VAL A 397 -10.69 6.47 32.17
C VAL A 397 -10.25 6.61 33.64
N ARG A 398 -10.32 7.81 34.19
CA ARG A 398 -9.96 8.07 35.59
C ARG A 398 -10.85 7.36 36.65
N GLN A 399 -12.03 6.89 36.25
CA GLN A 399 -12.89 6.10 37.16
C GLN A 399 -12.32 4.70 37.40
N PHE A 400 -11.54 4.18 36.50
CA PHE A 400 -10.93 2.86 36.58
C PHE A 400 -9.47 2.99 37.03
N LYS A 401 -9.22 2.71 38.30
CA LYS A 401 -7.87 2.87 38.91
C LYS A 401 -6.81 2.08 38.14
N GLY A 402 -5.68 2.71 37.88
CA GLY A 402 -4.55 2.09 37.19
C GLY A 402 -4.59 2.16 35.66
N SER A 403 -5.64 2.74 35.07
CA SER A 403 -5.81 2.91 33.64
C SER A 403 -4.84 3.92 33.02
N ALA A 404 -4.59 3.81 31.74
CA ALA A 404 -3.81 4.75 30.93
C ALA A 404 -4.66 5.40 29.84
N PHE A 405 -4.47 6.70 29.59
CA PHE A 405 -5.14 7.40 28.49
C PHE A 405 -4.53 7.10 27.13
N SER A 406 -3.28 6.59 27.09
CA SER A 406 -2.65 6.02 25.92
C SER A 406 -1.95 4.71 26.26
N GLY A 407 -2.29 3.63 25.57
CA GLY A 407 -1.68 2.31 25.72
C GLY A 407 -0.46 2.10 24.82
N GLU A 408 -0.48 2.64 23.59
CA GLU A 408 0.59 2.40 22.61
C GLU A 408 0.88 3.58 21.64
N HIS A 409 -0.12 4.43 21.32
CA HIS A 409 0.03 5.43 20.27
C HIS A 409 0.81 6.68 20.70
N GLY A 410 1.02 6.85 22.01
CA GLY A 410 1.74 7.98 22.57
C GLY A 410 0.91 9.24 22.73
N ASP A 411 1.57 10.30 23.16
CA ASP A 411 0.91 11.57 23.52
C ASP A 411 0.73 12.49 22.30
N GLY A 412 1.79 12.78 21.59
CA GLY A 412 1.78 13.62 20.39
C GLY A 412 1.13 14.99 20.61
N LEU A 413 0.45 15.50 19.56
CA LEU A 413 -0.35 16.73 19.64
C LEU A 413 -1.73 16.52 20.28
N VAL A 414 -2.29 15.32 20.19
CA VAL A 414 -3.69 15.08 20.55
C VAL A 414 -3.89 14.61 21.98
N ARG A 415 -2.85 14.08 22.66
CA ARG A 415 -2.96 13.55 24.02
C ARG A 415 -2.08 14.21 25.06
N SER A 416 -1.08 14.97 24.66
CA SER A 416 -0.14 15.59 25.62
C SER A 416 -0.84 16.47 26.68
N GLU A 417 -1.92 17.16 26.33
CA GLU A 417 -2.67 17.98 27.31
C GLU A 417 -3.42 17.15 28.37
N TRP A 418 -3.64 15.86 28.13
CA TRP A 418 -4.31 14.93 29.05
C TRP A 418 -3.37 14.30 30.06
N ILE A 419 -2.05 14.54 29.95
CA ILE A 419 -1.06 14.06 30.93
C ILE A 419 -1.35 14.59 32.31
N GLU A 420 -1.60 15.89 32.47
CA GLU A 420 -1.88 16.49 33.79
C GLU A 420 -3.18 15.98 34.40
N PRO A 421 -4.31 15.88 33.72
CA PRO A 421 -5.52 15.25 34.25
C PRO A 421 -5.31 13.82 34.78
N ILE A 422 -4.41 13.04 34.17
CA ILE A 422 -4.15 11.63 34.56
C ILE A 422 -3.09 11.55 35.68
N LEU A 423 -1.91 12.12 35.44
CA LEU A 423 -0.76 11.99 36.32
C LEU A 423 -0.77 13.02 37.50
N GLY A 424 -1.51 14.12 37.32
CA GLY A 424 -1.55 15.22 38.28
C GLY A 424 -0.44 16.25 38.10
N ALA A 425 -0.68 17.45 38.56
CA ALA A 425 0.19 18.62 38.36
C ALA A 425 1.64 18.42 38.89
N ARG A 426 1.85 17.62 39.93
CA ARG A 426 3.16 17.37 40.52
C ARG A 426 4.04 16.55 39.56
N LEU A 427 3.56 15.42 39.04
CA LEU A 427 4.29 14.60 38.07
C LEU A 427 4.44 15.31 36.75
N THR A 428 3.45 16.08 36.29
CA THR A 428 3.57 16.89 35.07
C THR A 428 4.70 17.92 35.19
N ARG A 429 4.88 18.56 36.34
CA ARG A 429 6.04 19.43 36.61
C ARG A 429 7.35 18.65 36.55
N ALA A 430 7.40 17.45 37.13
CA ALA A 430 8.58 16.59 37.08
C ALA A 430 8.98 16.22 35.63
N LEU A 431 8.00 15.93 34.75
CA LEU A 431 8.28 15.73 33.31
C LEU A 431 8.88 17.01 32.70
N GLY A 432 8.41 18.19 33.10
CA GLY A 432 8.96 19.49 32.71
C GLY A 432 10.42 19.67 33.18
N ASP A 433 10.75 19.25 34.43
CA ASP A 433 12.11 19.28 34.96
C ASP A 433 13.04 18.36 34.13
N ILE A 434 12.60 17.14 33.82
CA ILE A 434 13.36 16.22 32.94
C ILE A 434 13.59 16.84 31.56
N LYS A 435 12.57 17.42 30.94
CA LYS A 435 12.70 18.11 29.64
C LYS A 435 13.75 19.24 29.73
N ALA A 436 13.73 20.02 30.79
CA ALA A 436 14.67 21.13 30.98
C ALA A 436 16.12 20.66 31.19
N LEU A 437 16.34 19.50 31.78
CA LEU A 437 17.68 18.90 31.90
C LEU A 437 18.25 18.49 30.55
N PHE A 438 17.43 17.86 29.70
CA PHE A 438 17.86 17.33 28.40
C PHE A 438 17.90 18.42 27.32
N ASP A 439 16.92 19.33 27.32
CA ASP A 439 16.71 20.33 26.29
C ASP A 439 16.30 21.68 26.88
N PRO A 440 17.24 22.37 27.54
CA PRO A 440 16.97 23.66 28.21
C PRO A 440 16.48 24.76 27.27
N LYS A 441 16.79 24.67 25.97
CA LYS A 441 16.36 25.64 24.95
C LYS A 441 15.03 25.28 24.28
N GLY A 442 14.46 24.10 24.56
CA GLY A 442 13.20 23.64 23.99
C GLY A 442 13.24 23.39 22.48
N LEU A 443 14.38 22.93 21.93
CA LEU A 443 14.60 22.73 20.51
C LEU A 443 14.12 21.36 19.99
N MET A 444 14.05 20.36 20.88
CA MET A 444 13.71 19.01 20.47
C MET A 444 12.19 18.82 20.48
N ASN A 445 11.62 18.68 19.30
CA ASN A 445 10.20 18.37 19.03
C ASN A 445 9.21 19.10 19.97
N PRO A 446 9.19 20.44 20.03
CA PRO A 446 8.42 21.21 21.00
C PRO A 446 6.91 21.03 20.84
N GLY A 447 6.17 21.32 21.94
CA GLY A 447 4.69 21.25 21.97
C GLY A 447 4.11 19.85 22.16
N LYS A 448 4.94 18.88 22.57
CA LYS A 448 4.54 17.50 22.87
C LYS A 448 5.07 17.08 24.23
N ILE A 449 4.29 16.27 24.95
CA ILE A 449 4.52 15.79 26.32
C ILE A 449 4.59 16.95 27.33
N VAL A 450 5.48 17.90 27.13
CA VAL A 450 5.67 19.07 28.00
C VAL A 450 5.29 20.34 27.26
N ARG A 451 4.54 21.23 27.92
CA ARG A 451 3.98 22.47 27.33
C ARG A 451 3.20 22.19 26.05
N PRO A 452 2.18 21.33 26.11
CA PRO A 452 1.45 20.89 24.94
C PRO A 452 0.63 22.03 24.31
N THR A 453 0.39 21.91 23.02
CA THR A 453 -0.65 22.65 22.33
C THR A 453 -2.01 22.06 22.66
N ARG A 454 -3.08 22.81 22.47
CA ARG A 454 -4.44 22.29 22.60
C ARG A 454 -4.72 21.32 21.46
N MET A 455 -5.39 20.19 21.74
CA MET A 455 -5.73 19.19 20.73
C MET A 455 -6.71 19.72 19.67
N ASP A 456 -7.52 20.72 20.03
CA ASP A 456 -8.53 21.36 19.18
C ASP A 456 -8.05 22.66 18.52
N ASP A 457 -6.74 22.94 18.52
CA ASP A 457 -6.17 24.08 17.82
C ASP A 457 -6.33 23.92 16.30
N PRO A 458 -7.20 24.71 15.65
CA PRO A 458 -7.48 24.55 14.23
C PRO A 458 -6.28 24.88 13.33
N SER A 459 -5.27 25.60 13.85
CA SER A 459 -4.04 25.88 13.09
C SER A 459 -3.23 24.62 12.80
N LEU A 460 -3.40 23.58 13.62
CA LEU A 460 -2.71 22.30 13.51
C LEU A 460 -3.50 21.25 12.71
N PHE A 461 -4.74 21.54 12.34
CA PHE A 461 -5.57 20.60 11.61
C PHE A 461 -5.10 20.45 10.17
N ARG A 462 -5.22 19.25 9.67
CA ARG A 462 -4.99 18.92 8.25
C ARG A 462 -6.01 19.62 7.35
N PHE A 463 -7.26 19.71 7.81
CA PHE A 463 -8.37 20.43 7.19
C PHE A 463 -8.79 21.54 8.15
N LYS A 464 -8.66 22.78 7.71
CA LYS A 464 -9.06 23.91 8.57
C LYS A 464 -10.58 24.10 8.48
N PRO A 465 -11.24 24.40 9.60
CA PRO A 465 -12.65 24.78 9.56
C PRO A 465 -12.86 25.96 8.62
N GLY A 466 -13.78 25.82 7.67
CA GLY A 466 -14.04 26.84 6.65
C GLY A 466 -13.12 26.81 5.43
N ASP A 467 -12.21 25.85 5.31
CA ASP A 467 -11.46 25.65 4.05
C ASP A 467 -12.45 25.43 2.90
N SER A 468 -12.46 26.35 1.96
CA SER A 468 -13.19 26.23 0.70
C SER A 468 -12.22 25.89 -0.40
N VAL A 469 -12.39 24.72 -0.99
CA VAL A 469 -11.64 24.35 -2.19
C VAL A 469 -12.25 25.08 -3.38
N PRO A 470 -11.48 25.88 -4.15
CA PRO A 470 -11.99 26.47 -5.38
C PRO A 470 -12.54 25.39 -6.29
N LYS A 471 -13.73 25.61 -6.87
CA LYS A 471 -14.35 24.64 -7.76
C LYS A 471 -13.50 24.53 -9.03
N LEU A 472 -12.84 23.37 -9.18
CA LEU A 472 -12.03 23.03 -10.35
C LEU A 472 -12.92 22.29 -11.36
N GLU A 473 -12.95 22.77 -12.60
CA GLU A 473 -13.54 22.03 -13.71
C GLU A 473 -12.62 20.87 -14.09
N THR A 474 -13.03 19.64 -13.79
CA THR A 474 -12.21 18.45 -14.02
C THR A 474 -12.48 17.82 -15.38
N ALA A 475 -11.44 17.27 -16.01
CA ALA A 475 -11.54 16.57 -17.29
C ALA A 475 -11.98 15.12 -17.13
N LEU A 476 -11.76 14.51 -15.96
CA LEU A 476 -12.17 13.17 -15.63
C LEU A 476 -13.32 13.18 -14.61
N ASP A 477 -14.11 12.11 -14.60
CA ASP A 477 -15.16 11.95 -13.58
C ASP A 477 -14.55 11.57 -12.22
N TRP A 478 -14.86 12.39 -11.19
CA TRP A 478 -14.48 12.23 -9.79
C TRP A 478 -15.70 12.10 -8.87
N SER A 479 -16.88 11.88 -9.44
CA SER A 479 -18.14 11.80 -8.68
C SER A 479 -18.12 10.71 -7.61
N GLU A 480 -17.42 9.62 -7.86
CA GLU A 480 -17.25 8.51 -6.91
C GLU A 480 -16.71 8.98 -5.54
N TRP A 481 -15.87 10.01 -5.51
CA TRP A 481 -15.31 10.59 -4.28
C TRP A 481 -16.03 11.89 -3.86
N GLY A 482 -16.92 12.41 -4.70
CA GLY A 482 -17.56 13.71 -4.53
C GLY A 482 -16.69 14.90 -4.94
N GLY A 483 -15.63 14.65 -5.72
CA GLY A 483 -14.72 15.65 -6.27
C GLY A 483 -13.26 15.21 -6.30
N PHE A 484 -12.46 15.92 -7.09
CA PHE A 484 -11.02 15.64 -7.22
C PHE A 484 -10.24 15.95 -5.93
N ASP A 485 -10.62 17.00 -5.23
CA ASP A 485 -10.12 17.37 -3.91
C ASP A 485 -10.32 16.24 -2.90
N ARG A 486 -11.54 15.71 -2.81
CA ARG A 486 -11.89 14.61 -1.91
C ARG A 486 -11.17 13.31 -2.28
N ALA A 487 -10.94 13.05 -3.57
CA ALA A 487 -10.12 11.93 -3.99
C ALA A 487 -8.66 12.07 -3.50
N ALA A 488 -8.07 13.27 -3.56
CA ALA A 488 -6.73 13.53 -3.01
C ALA A 488 -6.71 13.39 -1.47
N GLU A 489 -7.78 13.80 -0.79
CA GLU A 489 -7.95 13.70 0.67
C GLU A 489 -8.10 12.27 1.18
N MET A 490 -8.39 11.28 0.34
CA MET A 490 -8.41 9.88 0.73
C MET A 490 -7.09 9.39 1.33
N CYS A 491 -5.97 10.05 1.05
CA CYS A 491 -4.69 9.73 1.70
C CYS A 491 -4.73 10.10 3.19
N ASN A 492 -4.79 9.11 4.06
CA ASN A 492 -4.77 9.26 5.52
C ASN A 492 -3.37 9.23 6.15
N ASN A 493 -2.31 9.30 5.34
CA ASN A 493 -0.90 9.26 5.79
C ASN A 493 -0.41 7.93 6.38
N ASN A 494 -1.13 6.82 6.23
CA ASN A 494 -0.73 5.51 6.79
C ASN A 494 0.68 5.03 6.37
N GLY A 495 1.25 5.59 5.32
CA GLY A 495 2.61 5.25 4.85
C GLY A 495 2.74 3.90 4.14
N HIS A 496 1.66 3.19 3.87
CA HIS A 496 1.69 1.89 3.18
C HIS A 496 2.46 1.93 1.84
N CYS A 497 2.47 3.09 1.17
CA CYS A 497 3.25 3.31 -0.05
C CYS A 497 4.78 3.33 0.15
N ARG A 498 5.29 3.25 1.38
CA ARG A 498 6.74 3.17 1.70
C ARG A 498 7.28 1.75 1.74
N LYS A 499 6.43 0.74 1.65
CA LYS A 499 6.83 -0.67 1.77
C LYS A 499 7.79 -1.12 0.67
N PHE A 500 8.65 -2.08 1.00
CA PHE A 500 9.62 -2.71 0.09
C PHE A 500 9.31 -4.19 -0.17
N ASP A 501 8.11 -4.64 0.16
CA ASP A 501 7.64 -6.00 -0.09
C ASP A 501 7.44 -6.33 -1.59
N ALA A 502 6.84 -7.48 -1.87
CA ALA A 502 6.57 -7.95 -3.23
C ALA A 502 5.58 -7.10 -4.04
N GLY A 503 4.92 -6.10 -3.44
CA GLY A 503 3.94 -5.24 -4.11
C GLY A 503 4.53 -4.33 -5.18
N THR A 504 3.65 -3.75 -5.99
CA THR A 504 4.02 -2.86 -7.11
C THR A 504 4.29 -1.43 -6.66
N MET A 505 3.58 -0.94 -5.67
CA MET A 505 3.54 0.44 -5.19
C MET A 505 4.83 0.82 -4.44
N CYS A 506 5.33 1.96 -4.42
CA CYS A 506 5.68 3.01 -5.40
C CYS A 506 7.08 2.75 -5.96
N PRO A 507 7.26 2.41 -7.21
CA PRO A 507 8.58 2.12 -7.78
C PRO A 507 9.58 3.27 -7.62
N SER A 508 9.11 4.51 -7.78
CA SER A 508 9.94 5.72 -7.65
C SER A 508 10.51 5.88 -6.24
N PHE A 509 9.75 5.60 -5.19
CA PHE A 509 10.26 5.65 -3.82
C PHE A 509 11.30 4.56 -3.55
N ARG A 510 11.07 3.35 -4.06
CA ARG A 510 12.00 2.22 -3.87
C ARG A 510 13.42 2.53 -4.33
N VAL A 511 13.57 3.41 -5.32
CA VAL A 511 14.88 3.78 -5.88
C VAL A 511 15.42 5.12 -5.42
N THR A 512 14.57 6.00 -4.86
CA THR A 512 15.01 7.34 -4.41
C THR A 512 15.04 7.47 -2.89
N GLY A 513 14.24 6.70 -2.16
CA GLY A 513 14.03 6.87 -0.72
C GLY A 513 13.42 8.23 -0.36
N ASP A 514 12.90 8.98 -1.33
CA ASP A 514 12.43 10.35 -1.15
C ASP A 514 10.91 10.38 -0.99
N GLU A 515 10.42 10.99 0.10
CA GLU A 515 9.00 11.11 0.43
C GLU A 515 8.18 11.77 -0.68
N ARG A 516 8.77 12.71 -1.42
CA ARG A 516 8.15 13.39 -2.57
C ARG A 516 7.71 12.41 -3.66
N HIS A 517 8.41 11.28 -3.79
CA HIS A 517 8.16 10.27 -4.83
C HIS A 517 7.23 9.14 -4.40
N LEU A 518 6.46 9.36 -3.34
CA LEU A 518 5.41 8.45 -2.85
C LEU A 518 4.00 8.88 -3.28
N THR A 519 3.06 7.95 -3.26
CA THR A 519 1.62 8.27 -3.35
C THR A 519 1.21 9.26 -2.25
N ARG A 520 1.65 9.04 -1.01
CA ARG A 520 1.38 9.93 0.13
C ARG A 520 1.92 11.33 -0.09
N GLY A 521 3.19 11.47 -0.47
CA GLY A 521 3.79 12.77 -0.74
C GLY A 521 3.06 13.53 -1.84
N ARG A 522 2.78 12.85 -2.96
CA ARG A 522 2.04 13.43 -4.09
C ARG A 522 0.62 13.83 -3.73
N ALA A 523 -0.13 12.97 -3.01
CA ALA A 523 -1.49 13.28 -2.59
C ALA A 523 -1.55 14.48 -1.63
N ASN A 524 -0.58 14.59 -0.70
CA ASN A 524 -0.50 15.75 0.18
C ASN A 524 -0.14 17.04 -0.57
N THR A 525 0.79 16.98 -1.53
CA THR A 525 1.13 18.13 -2.38
C THR A 525 -0.09 18.58 -3.19
N LEU A 526 -0.86 17.62 -3.77
CA LEU A 526 -2.11 17.93 -4.47
C LEU A 526 -3.15 18.57 -3.54
N ARG A 527 -3.35 18.02 -2.35
CA ARG A 527 -4.27 18.58 -1.36
C ARG A 527 -3.91 20.04 -1.01
N LEU A 528 -2.64 20.30 -0.76
CA LEU A 528 -2.15 21.65 -0.44
C LEU A 528 -2.32 22.62 -1.64
N ALA A 529 -2.14 22.14 -2.86
CA ALA A 529 -2.37 22.93 -4.07
C ALA A 529 -3.86 23.21 -4.28
N LEU A 530 -4.72 22.20 -4.13
CA LEU A 530 -6.17 22.31 -4.30
C LEU A 530 -6.84 23.20 -3.22
N SER A 531 -6.30 23.19 -1.99
CA SER A 531 -6.78 24.08 -0.89
C SER A 531 -6.20 25.50 -0.95
N GLY A 532 -5.42 25.84 -1.99
CA GLY A 532 -4.82 27.17 -2.15
C GLY A 532 -3.61 27.46 -1.25
N GLN A 533 -3.21 26.55 -0.36
CA GLN A 533 -2.09 26.74 0.58
C GLN A 533 -0.72 26.90 -0.12
N LEU A 534 -0.58 26.40 -1.34
CA LEU A 534 0.64 26.57 -2.17
C LEU A 534 0.51 27.67 -3.23
N GLY A 535 -0.55 28.49 -3.14
CA GLY A 535 -0.86 29.55 -4.10
C GLY A 535 -1.75 29.11 -5.29
N ALA A 536 -2.35 30.06 -5.98
CA ALA A 536 -3.37 29.80 -7.01
C ALA A 536 -2.86 28.99 -8.21
N ASP A 537 -1.57 29.11 -8.54
CA ASP A 537 -0.96 28.46 -9.70
C ASP A 537 -0.31 27.10 -9.38
N ALA A 538 -0.40 26.66 -8.13
CA ALA A 538 0.33 25.50 -7.63
C ALA A 538 0.05 24.22 -8.43
N LEU A 539 -1.21 23.99 -8.84
CA LEU A 539 -1.62 22.79 -9.57
C LEU A 539 -0.87 22.61 -10.90
N THR A 540 -0.59 23.69 -11.62
CA THR A 540 0.08 23.67 -12.93
C THR A 540 1.55 24.08 -12.87
N SER A 541 2.08 24.32 -11.65
CA SER A 541 3.45 24.76 -11.44
C SER A 541 4.51 23.74 -11.88
N GLN A 542 5.74 24.21 -12.09
CA GLN A 542 6.88 23.34 -12.38
C GLN A 542 7.19 22.41 -11.21
N ALA A 543 7.06 22.87 -9.97
CA ALA A 543 7.27 22.06 -8.77
C ALA A 543 6.26 20.89 -8.66
N MET A 544 4.99 21.12 -9.04
CA MET A 544 3.98 20.05 -9.12
C MET A 544 4.35 19.04 -10.22
N TYR A 545 4.77 19.50 -11.39
CA TYR A 545 5.20 18.62 -12.47
C TYR A 545 6.37 17.73 -12.03
N GLU A 546 7.39 18.30 -11.39
CA GLU A 546 8.55 17.55 -10.86
C GLU A 546 8.14 16.54 -9.78
N THR A 547 7.20 16.90 -8.90
CA THR A 547 6.65 15.97 -7.90
C THR A 547 6.00 14.74 -8.55
N LEU A 548 5.35 14.92 -9.70
CA LEU A 548 4.70 13.86 -10.45
C LEU A 548 5.59 13.18 -11.50
N ALA A 549 6.73 13.77 -11.86
CA ALA A 549 7.59 13.30 -12.97
C ALA A 549 7.97 11.82 -12.83
N LEU A 550 8.44 11.39 -11.66
CA LEU A 550 8.81 10.00 -11.40
C LEU A 550 7.60 9.06 -11.12
N CYS A 551 6.37 9.54 -11.22
CA CYS A 551 5.21 8.65 -11.18
C CYS A 551 5.09 7.93 -12.53
N VAL A 552 5.39 6.65 -12.55
CA VAL A 552 5.34 5.80 -13.76
C VAL A 552 3.94 5.29 -14.08
N SER A 553 2.90 5.79 -13.43
CA SER A 553 1.49 5.42 -13.63
C SER A 553 1.26 3.89 -13.60
N CYS A 554 1.97 3.17 -12.73
CA CYS A 554 1.88 1.71 -12.60
C CYS A 554 0.54 1.22 -12.03
N LYS A 555 -0.33 2.13 -11.55
CA LYS A 555 -1.62 1.84 -10.90
C LYS A 555 -1.54 0.97 -9.64
N GLY A 556 -0.35 0.63 -9.16
CA GLY A 556 -0.19 -0.14 -7.93
C GLY A 556 -0.91 0.48 -6.73
N CYS A 557 -0.94 1.83 -6.63
CA CYS A 557 -1.66 2.53 -5.57
C CYS A 557 -3.19 2.31 -5.60
N ARG A 558 -3.80 2.17 -6.77
CA ARG A 558 -5.24 1.90 -6.88
C ARG A 558 -5.64 0.60 -6.15
N ARG A 559 -4.80 -0.44 -6.23
CA ARG A 559 -5.05 -1.74 -5.62
C ARG A 559 -4.51 -1.86 -4.20
N GLU A 560 -3.27 -1.40 -4.01
CA GLU A 560 -2.51 -1.67 -2.79
C GLU A 560 -2.67 -0.56 -1.74
N CYS A 561 -3.13 0.66 -2.13
CA CYS A 561 -3.40 1.69 -1.16
C CYS A 561 -4.67 1.35 -0.37
N PRO A 562 -4.58 1.18 0.95
CA PRO A 562 -5.73 0.76 1.75
C PRO A 562 -6.89 1.77 1.72
N THR A 563 -6.60 3.03 1.41
CA THR A 563 -7.61 4.10 1.29
C THR A 563 -7.96 4.44 -0.15
N GLY A 564 -7.53 3.63 -1.13
CA GLY A 564 -7.96 3.72 -2.52
C GLY A 564 -7.48 4.95 -3.29
N VAL A 565 -6.31 5.51 -2.94
CA VAL A 565 -5.74 6.66 -3.69
C VAL A 565 -5.28 6.20 -5.06
N ASP A 566 -5.88 6.73 -6.14
CA ASP A 566 -5.42 6.50 -7.51
C ASP A 566 -4.58 7.67 -8.02
N MET A 567 -3.29 7.64 -7.74
CA MET A 567 -2.34 8.68 -8.17
C MET A 567 -2.12 8.69 -9.69
N ALA A 568 -2.34 7.56 -10.37
CA ALA A 568 -2.21 7.51 -11.83
C ALA A 568 -3.31 8.34 -12.51
N LYS A 569 -4.56 8.22 -12.03
CA LYS A 569 -5.70 9.03 -12.49
C LYS A 569 -5.50 10.51 -12.11
N MET A 570 -5.06 10.80 -10.89
CA MET A 570 -4.76 12.18 -10.45
C MET A 570 -3.67 12.86 -11.30
N LYS A 571 -2.64 12.10 -11.70
CA LYS A 571 -1.59 12.62 -12.59
C LYS A 571 -2.15 13.05 -13.93
N ILE A 572 -3.07 12.29 -14.52
CA ILE A 572 -3.72 12.64 -15.80
C ILE A 572 -4.43 13.99 -15.66
N GLU A 573 -5.21 14.19 -14.58
CA GLU A 573 -5.92 15.44 -14.32
C GLU A 573 -4.96 16.65 -14.23
N VAL A 574 -3.89 16.52 -13.44
CA VAL A 574 -2.88 17.60 -13.31
C VAL A 574 -2.20 17.90 -14.64
N LEU A 575 -1.82 16.86 -15.41
CA LEU A 575 -1.20 17.05 -16.71
C LEU A 575 -2.15 17.69 -17.73
N HIS A 576 -3.47 17.41 -17.65
CA HIS A 576 -4.47 18.08 -18.48
C HIS A 576 -4.49 19.58 -18.24
N HIS A 577 -4.59 20.03 -16.99
CA HIS A 577 -4.59 21.44 -16.66
C HIS A 577 -3.27 22.11 -17.03
N ARG A 578 -2.14 21.42 -16.84
CA ARG A 578 -0.84 21.91 -17.23
C ARG A 578 -0.69 22.04 -18.75
N ALA A 579 -1.13 21.04 -19.52
CA ALA A 579 -1.08 21.06 -20.98
C ALA A 579 -1.92 22.18 -21.58
N ARG A 580 -3.09 22.46 -21.01
CA ARG A 580 -3.95 23.60 -21.41
C ARG A 580 -3.29 24.95 -21.13
N ARG A 581 -2.55 25.07 -20.02
CA ARG A 581 -1.93 26.33 -19.60
C ARG A 581 -0.60 26.61 -20.26
N HIS A 582 0.27 25.60 -20.38
CA HIS A 582 1.68 25.76 -20.82
C HIS A 582 1.96 25.11 -22.17
N GLY A 583 1.00 24.37 -22.74
CA GLY A 583 1.20 23.58 -23.95
C GLY A 583 2.10 22.34 -23.72
N LEU A 584 2.45 21.67 -24.79
CA LEU A 584 3.29 20.49 -24.79
C LEU A 584 4.60 20.75 -25.51
N THR A 585 5.69 20.14 -25.04
CA THR A 585 6.97 20.13 -25.75
C THR A 585 6.90 19.30 -27.05
N ALA A 586 7.86 19.47 -27.96
CA ALA A 586 7.94 18.68 -29.20
C ALA A 586 8.00 17.17 -28.93
N ARG A 587 8.78 16.75 -27.91
CA ARG A 587 8.84 15.35 -27.46
C ARG A 587 7.49 14.83 -27.00
N GLN A 588 6.80 15.58 -26.12
CA GLN A 588 5.49 15.18 -25.61
C GLN A 588 4.46 15.04 -26.73
N LYS A 589 4.48 15.94 -27.72
CA LYS A 589 3.63 15.84 -28.90
C LYS A 589 3.96 14.62 -29.73
N LEU A 590 5.25 14.37 -30.00
CA LEU A 590 5.71 13.19 -30.75
C LEU A 590 5.20 11.90 -30.11
N ILE A 591 5.32 11.77 -28.79
CA ILE A 591 4.88 10.58 -28.06
C ILE A 591 3.35 10.47 -28.01
N ALA A 592 2.65 11.56 -27.72
CA ALA A 592 1.19 11.57 -27.60
C ALA A 592 0.50 11.18 -28.91
N TYR A 593 0.95 11.75 -30.02
CA TYR A 593 0.36 11.54 -31.35
C TYR A 593 0.89 10.29 -32.09
N LEU A 594 1.72 9.48 -31.45
CA LEU A 594 2.30 8.26 -32.02
C LEU A 594 1.26 7.37 -32.72
N PRO A 595 0.09 7.06 -32.18
CA PRO A 595 -0.88 6.21 -32.87
C PRO A 595 -1.40 6.79 -34.19
N ARG A 596 -1.45 8.12 -34.32
CA ARG A 596 -1.96 8.78 -35.54
C ARG A 596 -0.98 8.73 -36.69
N TYR A 597 0.33 8.83 -36.44
CA TYR A 597 1.35 8.77 -37.48
C TYR A 597 2.00 7.38 -37.65
N ALA A 598 1.59 6.40 -36.83
CA ALA A 598 2.18 5.05 -36.85
C ALA A 598 2.16 4.39 -38.25
N PRO A 599 1.09 4.47 -39.07
CA PRO A 599 1.10 3.92 -40.44
C PRO A 599 2.19 4.53 -41.33
N TRP A 600 2.39 5.87 -41.21
CA TRP A 600 3.45 6.56 -41.95
C TRP A 600 4.84 6.16 -41.48
N ALA A 601 5.04 6.11 -40.16
CA ALA A 601 6.32 5.71 -39.59
C ALA A 601 6.67 4.25 -39.96
N ALA A 602 5.69 3.36 -39.99
CA ALA A 602 5.87 1.98 -40.45
C ALA A 602 6.22 1.89 -41.94
N ARG A 603 5.54 2.67 -42.78
CA ARG A 603 5.88 2.73 -44.23
C ARG A 603 7.32 3.19 -44.48
N PHE A 604 7.80 4.14 -43.65
CA PHE A 604 9.16 4.70 -43.74
C PHE A 604 10.08 4.13 -42.66
N ALA A 605 9.81 2.94 -42.16
CA ALA A 605 10.57 2.29 -41.09
C ALA A 605 12.09 2.27 -41.32
N PRO A 606 12.61 1.97 -42.55
CA PRO A 606 14.05 2.01 -42.80
C PRO A 606 14.69 3.35 -42.50
N LEU A 607 13.99 4.48 -42.77
CA LEU A 607 14.48 5.83 -42.48
C LEU A 607 14.32 6.20 -41.00
N VAL A 608 13.18 5.90 -40.40
CA VAL A 608 12.91 6.25 -38.98
C VAL A 608 13.82 5.47 -38.05
N ASN A 609 14.15 4.23 -38.39
CA ASN A 609 15.05 3.37 -37.61
C ASN A 609 16.54 3.74 -37.74
N LEU A 610 16.93 4.70 -38.60
CA LEU A 610 18.33 5.13 -38.79
C LEU A 610 18.92 5.77 -37.53
N ARG A 611 18.09 6.32 -36.62
CA ARG A 611 18.56 6.91 -35.36
C ARG A 611 19.56 6.00 -34.64
N ASP A 612 19.24 4.73 -34.54
CA ASP A 612 20.01 3.76 -33.75
C ASP A 612 21.08 3.02 -34.56
N ARG A 613 21.16 3.32 -35.85
CA ARG A 613 22.13 2.73 -36.82
C ARG A 613 23.25 3.69 -37.18
N ILE A 614 22.96 5.00 -37.27
CA ILE A 614 23.95 6.01 -37.65
C ILE A 614 24.62 6.55 -36.39
N PRO A 615 25.97 6.42 -36.26
CA PRO A 615 26.70 6.97 -35.12
C PRO A 615 26.44 8.49 -34.96
N GLY A 616 26.18 8.91 -33.74
CA GLY A 616 25.94 10.34 -33.40
C GLY A 616 24.49 10.81 -33.56
N LEU A 617 23.63 10.13 -34.34
CA LEU A 617 22.25 10.55 -34.54
C LEU A 617 21.42 10.39 -33.24
N ALA A 618 21.70 9.35 -32.45
CA ALA A 618 21.10 9.18 -31.12
C ALA A 618 21.44 10.35 -30.16
N LEU A 619 22.69 10.81 -30.18
CA LEU A 619 23.12 11.99 -29.38
C LEU A 619 22.45 13.28 -29.87
N LEU A 620 22.28 13.43 -31.18
CA LEU A 620 21.56 14.58 -31.75
C LEU A 620 20.08 14.57 -31.30
N THR A 621 19.41 13.42 -31.38
CA THR A 621 18.01 13.29 -30.92
C THR A 621 17.88 13.48 -29.41
N GLU A 622 18.88 13.09 -28.62
CA GLU A 622 18.90 13.39 -27.17
C GLU A 622 18.96 14.90 -26.95
N ARG A 623 19.87 15.61 -27.64
CA ARG A 623 20.01 17.05 -27.49
C ARG A 623 18.77 17.86 -27.89
N TRP A 624 18.07 17.43 -28.93
CA TRP A 624 16.93 18.17 -29.51
C TRP A 624 15.57 17.73 -28.95
N LEU A 625 15.41 16.46 -28.68
CA LEU A 625 14.13 15.86 -28.24
C LEU A 625 14.20 15.30 -26.82
N GLY A 626 15.38 15.24 -26.18
CA GLY A 626 15.53 14.63 -24.86
C GLY A 626 15.31 13.12 -24.84
N LEU A 627 15.46 12.43 -25.99
CA LEU A 627 15.36 10.96 -26.06
C LEU A 627 16.72 10.34 -25.83
N SER A 628 16.89 9.57 -24.77
CA SER A 628 18.19 9.03 -24.33
C SER A 628 18.98 8.34 -25.43
N ALA A 629 20.22 8.74 -25.63
CA ALA A 629 21.15 8.08 -26.53
C ALA A 629 21.70 6.75 -25.98
N LYS A 630 21.53 6.51 -24.68
CA LYS A 630 21.92 5.26 -24.01
C LYS A 630 20.97 4.11 -24.32
N ARG A 631 19.87 4.35 -25.03
CA ARG A 631 18.79 3.38 -25.27
C ARG A 631 18.35 3.40 -26.73
N LYS A 632 18.18 2.20 -27.31
CA LYS A 632 17.57 2.03 -28.63
C LYS A 632 16.07 2.28 -28.52
N LEU A 633 15.49 2.94 -29.53
CA LEU A 633 14.04 3.06 -29.64
C LEU A 633 13.42 1.79 -30.21
N PRO A 634 12.09 1.55 -29.95
CA PRO A 634 11.36 0.46 -30.58
C PRO A 634 11.47 0.54 -32.10
N GLN A 635 11.75 -0.57 -32.73
CA GLN A 635 11.98 -0.62 -34.19
C GLN A 635 10.65 -0.70 -34.94
N TRP A 636 10.35 0.28 -35.77
CA TRP A 636 9.22 0.24 -36.70
C TRP A 636 9.35 -0.91 -37.69
N ARG A 637 8.21 -1.58 -37.98
CA ARG A 637 8.15 -2.68 -38.90
C ARG A 637 7.41 -2.26 -40.17
N THR A 638 7.99 -2.56 -41.39
CA THR A 638 7.31 -2.35 -42.68
C THR A 638 6.18 -3.33 -42.90
N GLU A 639 6.34 -4.54 -42.40
CA GLU A 639 5.33 -5.58 -42.36
C GLU A 639 4.67 -5.53 -40.97
N TYR A 640 3.49 -4.91 -40.89
CA TYR A 640 2.73 -4.79 -39.67
C TYR A 640 1.44 -5.62 -39.76
N PHE A 641 0.90 -6.06 -38.61
CA PHE A 641 -0.15 -7.08 -38.54
C PHE A 641 -1.41 -6.74 -39.36
N THR A 642 -1.92 -5.52 -39.29
CA THR A 642 -3.15 -5.13 -40.01
C THR A 642 -2.98 -4.98 -41.52
N LYS A 643 -1.75 -4.83 -42.01
CA LYS A 643 -1.45 -4.81 -43.47
C LYS A 643 -1.78 -6.15 -44.10
N ASP A 644 -1.43 -7.26 -43.45
CA ASP A 644 -1.57 -8.62 -43.99
C ASP A 644 -2.97 -9.20 -43.75
N HIS A 645 -3.76 -8.62 -42.87
CA HIS A 645 -5.09 -9.11 -42.49
C HIS A 645 -6.23 -8.26 -43.04
N SER A 646 -5.99 -7.44 -44.05
CA SER A 646 -7.01 -6.60 -44.73
C SER A 646 -8.14 -7.38 -45.41
N SER A 647 -8.01 -8.70 -45.57
CA SER A 647 -8.98 -9.55 -46.28
C SER A 647 -9.97 -10.30 -45.38
N ALA A 648 -9.93 -10.13 -44.05
CA ALA A 648 -10.83 -10.82 -43.10
C ALA A 648 -11.96 -9.92 -42.54
N THR A 649 -12.44 -8.98 -43.36
CA THR A 649 -13.49 -8.05 -42.98
C THR A 649 -14.88 -8.61 -43.29
N LEU A 650 -15.78 -8.61 -42.29
CA LEU A 650 -17.21 -8.49 -42.51
C LEU A 650 -17.48 -7.10 -43.12
N PRO A 651 -18.47 -6.96 -44.03
CA PRO A 651 -18.73 -5.68 -44.69
C PRO A 651 -19.02 -4.57 -43.63
N PRO A 652 -18.63 -3.31 -43.95
CA PRO A 652 -18.89 -2.20 -43.08
C PRO A 652 -20.39 -2.07 -42.82
N PHE A 653 -20.77 -1.83 -41.55
CA PHE A 653 -22.17 -1.52 -41.23
C PHE A 653 -22.54 -0.18 -41.88
N ALA A 654 -23.50 -0.20 -42.80
CA ALA A 654 -24.07 1.01 -43.34
C ALA A 654 -24.64 1.91 -42.23
N LYS A 655 -24.31 3.19 -42.28
CA LYS A 655 -24.94 4.25 -41.45
C LYS A 655 -26.43 4.28 -41.75
N GLY A 656 -27.25 3.63 -40.95
CA GLY A 656 -28.68 3.66 -41.06
C GLY A 656 -29.34 2.79 -39.98
N GLY A 657 -30.11 3.43 -39.15
CA GLY A 657 -31.23 3.02 -38.32
C GLY A 657 -31.31 1.59 -37.78
N LEU A 658 -31.56 1.49 -36.50
CA LEU A 658 -32.05 0.32 -35.78
C LEU A 658 -33.34 -0.20 -36.43
N GLU A 659 -33.24 -1.13 -37.36
CA GLU A 659 -34.37 -2.03 -37.69
C GLU A 659 -33.88 -3.47 -37.67
N ALA A 660 -34.56 -4.28 -36.87
CA ALA A 660 -34.37 -5.73 -36.77
C ALA A 660 -34.67 -6.41 -38.11
N ALA A 661 -33.66 -6.96 -38.75
CA ALA A 661 -33.86 -7.82 -39.91
C ALA A 661 -34.33 -9.22 -39.50
N PRO A 662 -35.31 -9.85 -40.18
CA PRO A 662 -35.84 -11.13 -39.84
C PRO A 662 -34.86 -12.28 -40.12
N ALA A 663 -34.86 -13.26 -39.21
CA ALA A 663 -34.11 -14.50 -39.31
C ALA A 663 -34.67 -15.37 -40.43
N THR A 664 -33.96 -15.51 -41.56
CA THR A 664 -34.09 -16.68 -42.46
C THR A 664 -32.67 -17.14 -42.83
N PRO A 665 -32.30 -18.43 -42.56
CA PRO A 665 -31.01 -18.98 -42.92
C PRO A 665 -31.00 -19.38 -44.40
N PRO A 666 -29.85 -19.24 -45.12
CA PRO A 666 -29.68 -19.85 -46.39
C PRO A 666 -29.47 -21.38 -46.22
N THR A 667 -30.26 -22.16 -46.95
CA THR A 667 -30.15 -23.60 -47.06
C THR A 667 -28.87 -23.98 -47.81
N GLY A 668 -28.03 -24.76 -47.15
CA GLY A 668 -26.89 -25.41 -47.80
C GLY A 668 -25.74 -25.75 -46.86
N GLY A 669 -25.71 -26.99 -46.34
CA GLY A 669 -24.55 -27.60 -45.68
C GLY A 669 -24.30 -27.17 -44.25
N ALA A 670 -25.01 -27.76 -43.27
CA ALA A 670 -24.87 -27.49 -41.86
C ALA A 670 -23.52 -28.01 -41.29
N VAL A 671 -22.58 -27.10 -41.11
CA VAL A 671 -21.69 -27.16 -39.98
C VAL A 671 -22.38 -26.33 -38.87
N SER A 672 -22.86 -27.02 -37.84
CA SER A 672 -23.50 -26.36 -36.67
C SER A 672 -22.48 -25.47 -35.97
N ILE A 673 -22.52 -24.17 -36.24
CA ILE A 673 -21.76 -23.15 -35.55
C ILE A 673 -22.60 -22.82 -34.29
N THR A 674 -22.21 -23.38 -33.15
CA THR A 674 -22.76 -23.02 -31.84
C THR A 674 -22.53 -21.53 -31.58
N ALA A 675 -23.58 -20.79 -31.24
CA ALA A 675 -23.49 -19.42 -30.76
C ALA A 675 -22.53 -19.38 -29.56
N GLY A 676 -21.31 -18.80 -29.71
CA GLY A 676 -20.28 -18.77 -28.67
C GLY A 676 -18.83 -18.84 -29.19
N SER A 677 -18.62 -18.98 -30.50
CA SER A 677 -17.30 -19.20 -31.11
C SER A 677 -16.56 -17.94 -31.53
N ASP A 678 -17.16 -16.76 -31.43
CA ASP A 678 -16.56 -15.50 -31.88
C ASP A 678 -15.72 -14.86 -30.79
N VAL A 679 -14.55 -14.31 -31.18
CA VAL A 679 -13.69 -13.47 -30.35
C VAL A 679 -13.17 -12.29 -31.17
N VAL A 680 -13.24 -11.09 -30.61
CA VAL A 680 -12.63 -9.90 -31.20
C VAL A 680 -11.20 -9.76 -30.68
N LEU A 681 -10.24 -9.68 -31.58
CA LEU A 681 -8.83 -9.38 -31.24
C LEU A 681 -8.56 -7.90 -31.46
N LEU A 682 -8.18 -7.19 -30.40
CA LEU A 682 -7.78 -5.79 -30.44
C LEU A 682 -6.33 -5.67 -30.92
N ALA A 683 -6.14 -5.15 -32.11
CA ALA A 683 -4.80 -4.86 -32.64
C ALA A 683 -4.31 -3.51 -32.12
N ASP A 684 -3.71 -3.50 -30.94
CA ASP A 684 -3.16 -2.29 -30.33
C ASP A 684 -1.95 -1.76 -31.11
N THR A 685 -1.66 -0.45 -30.98
CA THR A 685 -0.61 0.23 -31.74
C THR A 685 0.77 -0.42 -31.58
N PHE A 686 1.11 -0.91 -30.39
CA PHE A 686 2.45 -1.43 -30.10
C PHE A 686 2.66 -2.81 -30.72
N ASN A 687 1.74 -3.74 -30.48
CA ASN A 687 1.79 -5.06 -31.09
C ASN A 687 1.56 -5.01 -32.61
N ASN A 688 0.80 -4.02 -33.10
CA ASN A 688 0.56 -3.91 -34.54
C ASN A 688 1.82 -3.44 -35.29
N TYR A 689 2.50 -2.37 -34.86
CA TYR A 689 3.54 -1.70 -35.63
C TYR A 689 4.99 -2.01 -35.22
N TYR A 690 5.20 -2.56 -34.02
CA TYR A 690 6.53 -2.90 -33.51
C TYR A 690 6.72 -4.40 -33.33
N GLU A 691 5.72 -5.14 -32.87
CA GLU A 691 5.82 -6.56 -32.53
C GLU A 691 4.64 -7.38 -33.11
N PRO A 692 4.44 -7.37 -34.47
CA PRO A 692 3.30 -8.03 -35.12
C PRO A 692 3.23 -9.54 -34.86
N ASP A 693 4.37 -10.19 -34.59
CA ASP A 693 4.48 -11.61 -34.28
C ASP A 693 3.63 -12.03 -33.07
N ASN A 694 3.36 -11.10 -32.11
CA ASN A 694 2.54 -11.38 -30.93
C ASN A 694 1.05 -11.51 -31.30
N LEU A 695 0.55 -10.60 -32.16
CA LEU A 695 -0.84 -10.67 -32.67
C LEU A 695 -1.03 -11.89 -33.58
N GLN A 696 -0.05 -12.18 -34.44
CA GLN A 696 -0.06 -13.38 -35.28
C GLN A 696 -0.15 -14.65 -34.42
N ALA A 697 0.68 -14.75 -33.37
CA ALA A 697 0.66 -15.88 -32.45
C ALA A 697 -0.70 -16.00 -31.71
N ALA A 698 -1.29 -14.89 -31.30
CA ALA A 698 -2.61 -14.90 -30.68
C ALA A 698 -3.70 -15.41 -31.61
N VAL A 699 -3.68 -15.00 -32.90
CA VAL A 699 -4.62 -15.52 -33.91
C VAL A 699 -4.47 -17.04 -34.07
N GLU A 700 -3.22 -17.53 -34.15
CA GLU A 700 -2.94 -18.96 -34.29
C GLU A 700 -3.43 -19.75 -33.08
N VAL A 701 -3.17 -19.29 -31.88
CA VAL A 701 -3.62 -19.91 -30.62
C VAL A 701 -5.15 -19.93 -30.53
N LEU A 702 -5.82 -18.79 -30.78
CA LEU A 702 -7.27 -18.70 -30.71
C LEU A 702 -7.95 -19.59 -31.77
N ARG A 703 -7.41 -19.63 -33.00
CA ARG A 703 -7.91 -20.52 -34.05
C ARG A 703 -7.69 -22.01 -33.74
N ALA A 704 -6.52 -22.34 -33.18
CA ALA A 704 -6.23 -23.70 -32.74
C ALA A 704 -7.18 -24.16 -31.60
N ALA A 705 -7.66 -23.22 -30.79
CA ALA A 705 -8.66 -23.45 -29.76
C ALA A 705 -10.11 -23.47 -30.30
N GLY A 706 -10.32 -23.31 -31.63
CA GLY A 706 -11.64 -23.40 -32.29
C GLY A 706 -12.42 -22.07 -32.37
N TYR A 707 -11.82 -20.94 -32.02
CA TYR A 707 -12.48 -19.64 -32.10
C TYR A 707 -12.38 -18.99 -33.47
N ARG A 708 -13.43 -18.29 -33.88
CA ARG A 708 -13.42 -17.40 -35.05
C ARG A 708 -12.89 -16.03 -34.61
N VAL A 709 -11.68 -15.67 -35.03
CA VAL A 709 -11.02 -14.42 -34.65
C VAL A 709 -11.43 -13.30 -35.61
N ILE A 710 -11.99 -12.23 -35.03
CA ILE A 710 -12.39 -11.02 -35.72
C ILE A 710 -11.40 -9.91 -35.36
N VAL A 711 -10.74 -9.33 -36.35
CA VAL A 711 -9.84 -8.17 -36.14
C VAL A 711 -10.55 -6.92 -36.63
N ILE A 712 -10.80 -5.98 -35.71
CA ILE A 712 -11.45 -4.72 -36.03
C ILE A 712 -10.44 -3.77 -36.63
N GLN A 713 -10.77 -3.22 -37.80
CA GLN A 713 -10.01 -2.20 -38.51
C GLN A 713 -10.85 -0.94 -38.71
N PRO A 714 -10.21 0.25 -38.84
CA PRO A 714 -10.90 1.45 -39.25
C PRO A 714 -11.42 1.32 -40.67
N GLU A 715 -12.35 2.17 -41.08
CA GLU A 715 -12.73 2.30 -42.51
C GLU A 715 -11.52 2.71 -43.36
N ALA A 716 -11.60 2.40 -44.66
CA ALA A 716 -10.54 2.78 -45.62
C ALA A 716 -10.27 4.29 -45.51
N ASP A 717 -9.00 4.66 -45.47
CA ASP A 717 -8.52 6.03 -45.31
C ASP A 717 -8.71 6.68 -43.94
N GLU A 718 -9.27 5.96 -42.96
CA GLU A 718 -9.36 6.45 -41.58
C GLU A 718 -8.08 6.14 -40.79
N ARG A 719 -7.88 6.98 -39.74
CA ARG A 719 -6.77 6.77 -38.79
C ARG A 719 -6.92 5.43 -38.03
N PRO A 720 -5.82 4.78 -37.59
CA PRO A 720 -5.88 3.59 -36.73
C PRO A 720 -6.74 3.78 -35.51
N LEU A 721 -7.43 2.72 -35.05
CA LEU A 721 -8.15 2.70 -33.80
C LEU A 721 -7.16 2.70 -32.64
N CYS A 722 -7.43 3.50 -31.60
CA CYS A 722 -6.57 3.64 -30.43
C CYS A 722 -7.38 3.81 -29.16
N CYS A 723 -6.90 3.22 -28.05
CA CYS A 723 -7.51 3.36 -26.72
C CYS A 723 -7.32 4.76 -26.10
N GLY A 724 -6.51 5.64 -26.71
CA GLY A 724 -6.24 6.99 -26.17
C GLY A 724 -5.12 7.06 -25.12
N ARG A 725 -4.48 5.95 -24.77
CA ARG A 725 -3.51 5.86 -23.65
C ARG A 725 -2.34 6.84 -23.78
N THR A 726 -1.78 7.01 -24.97
CA THR A 726 -0.64 7.94 -25.19
C THR A 726 -1.04 9.40 -25.00
N PHE A 727 -2.25 9.77 -25.36
CA PHE A 727 -2.80 11.12 -25.13
C PHE A 727 -3.05 11.36 -23.64
N LEU A 728 -3.62 10.39 -22.92
CA LEU A 728 -3.83 10.48 -21.45
C LEU A 728 -2.50 10.65 -20.71
N ALA A 729 -1.46 9.94 -21.14
CA ALA A 729 -0.12 10.04 -20.54
C ALA A 729 0.49 11.46 -20.70
N ALA A 730 0.07 12.21 -21.70
CA ALA A 730 0.49 13.59 -21.96
C ALA A 730 -0.49 14.65 -21.43
N GLY A 731 -1.63 14.25 -20.83
CA GLY A 731 -2.67 15.16 -20.35
C GLY A 731 -3.61 15.68 -21.44
N LEU A 732 -3.57 15.12 -22.65
CA LEU A 732 -4.46 15.45 -23.75
C LEU A 732 -5.78 14.65 -23.65
N VAL A 733 -6.59 14.96 -22.60
CA VAL A 733 -7.81 14.20 -22.29
C VAL A 733 -8.85 14.30 -23.40
N ASP A 734 -9.01 15.45 -24.03
CA ASP A 734 -9.99 15.65 -25.10
C ASP A 734 -9.63 14.84 -26.38
N GLU A 735 -8.35 14.79 -26.69
CA GLU A 735 -7.82 13.94 -27.78
C GLU A 735 -8.00 12.46 -27.46
N ALA A 736 -7.72 12.07 -26.21
CA ALA A 736 -7.94 10.71 -25.74
C ALA A 736 -9.41 10.31 -25.86
N ARG A 737 -10.32 11.21 -25.47
CA ARG A 737 -11.78 11.00 -25.58
C ARG A 737 -12.21 10.81 -27.04
N THR A 738 -11.65 11.60 -27.95
CA THR A 738 -11.91 11.49 -29.40
C THR A 738 -11.48 10.12 -29.94
N GLU A 739 -10.26 9.66 -29.62
CA GLU A 739 -9.79 8.34 -30.11
C GLU A 739 -10.55 7.19 -29.46
N ALA A 740 -10.81 7.31 -28.16
CA ALA A 740 -11.57 6.29 -27.43
C ALA A 740 -13.01 6.16 -27.93
N ARG A 741 -13.68 7.27 -28.32
CA ARG A 741 -15.03 7.25 -28.91
C ARG A 741 -15.07 6.41 -30.20
N ARG A 742 -14.11 6.60 -31.08
CA ARG A 742 -13.99 5.79 -32.32
C ARG A 742 -13.81 4.29 -32.00
N LEU A 743 -12.99 3.99 -31.00
CA LEU A 743 -12.78 2.60 -30.57
C LEU A 743 -14.05 1.99 -29.93
N ILE A 744 -14.77 2.77 -29.12
CA ILE A 744 -16.05 2.36 -28.50
C ILE A 744 -17.07 2.06 -29.61
N GLU A 745 -17.23 2.95 -30.58
CA GLU A 745 -18.16 2.76 -31.70
C GLU A 745 -17.87 1.48 -32.48
N ALA A 746 -16.61 1.18 -32.72
CA ALA A 746 -16.20 -0.03 -33.43
C ALA A 746 -16.40 -1.33 -32.62
N LEU A 747 -16.21 -1.29 -31.30
CA LEU A 747 -16.24 -2.49 -30.45
C LEU A 747 -17.61 -2.76 -29.79
N MET A 748 -18.43 -1.71 -29.56
CA MET A 748 -19.69 -1.80 -28.83
C MET A 748 -20.71 -2.79 -29.47
N PRO A 749 -20.85 -2.90 -30.80
CA PRO A 749 -21.75 -3.89 -31.41
C PRO A 749 -21.44 -5.33 -31.00
N TYR A 750 -20.16 -5.63 -30.76
CA TYR A 750 -19.72 -6.96 -30.32
C TYR A 750 -19.89 -7.11 -28.81
N ALA A 751 -19.52 -6.09 -28.03
CA ALA A 751 -19.64 -6.12 -26.58
C ALA A 751 -21.09 -6.31 -26.12
N ARG A 752 -22.06 -5.62 -26.73
CA ARG A 752 -23.49 -5.78 -26.44
C ARG A 752 -24.05 -7.18 -26.74
N ARG A 753 -23.41 -7.92 -27.63
CA ARG A 753 -23.75 -9.33 -27.94
C ARG A 753 -23.02 -10.31 -27.01
N GLY A 754 -22.23 -9.82 -26.04
CA GLY A 754 -21.44 -10.65 -25.14
C GLY A 754 -20.19 -11.28 -25.79
N VAL A 755 -19.76 -10.79 -26.97
CA VAL A 755 -18.55 -11.29 -27.63
C VAL A 755 -17.32 -10.75 -26.89
N PRO A 756 -16.40 -11.65 -26.46
CA PRO A 756 -15.18 -11.23 -25.77
C PRO A 756 -14.29 -10.39 -26.66
N ILE A 757 -13.72 -9.34 -26.08
CA ILE A 757 -12.74 -8.46 -26.70
C ILE A 757 -11.39 -8.73 -26.07
N VAL A 758 -10.50 -9.38 -26.82
CA VAL A 758 -9.19 -9.85 -26.34
C VAL A 758 -8.10 -8.90 -26.79
N GLY A 759 -7.25 -8.49 -25.87
CA GLY A 759 -6.07 -7.67 -26.16
C GLY A 759 -4.79 -8.27 -25.59
N LEU A 760 -3.65 -7.82 -26.09
CA LEU A 760 -2.32 -8.33 -25.75
C LEU A 760 -1.52 -7.36 -24.89
N GLU A 761 -1.58 -6.05 -25.21
CA GLU A 761 -0.84 -5.04 -24.42
C GLU A 761 -1.65 -4.62 -23.19
N PRO A 762 -1.16 -4.96 -21.96
CA PRO A 762 -1.94 -4.71 -20.75
C PRO A 762 -2.28 -3.23 -20.54
N SER A 763 -1.41 -2.31 -20.93
CA SER A 763 -1.66 -0.88 -20.76
C SER A 763 -2.76 -0.37 -21.68
N CYS A 764 -2.90 -0.92 -22.87
CA CYS A 764 -3.96 -0.57 -23.81
C CYS A 764 -5.31 -1.20 -23.43
N LEU A 765 -5.30 -2.50 -23.12
CA LEU A 765 -6.55 -3.22 -22.79
C LEU A 765 -7.16 -2.68 -21.51
N PHE A 766 -6.36 -2.51 -20.44
CA PHE A 766 -6.90 -2.01 -19.16
C PHE A 766 -7.37 -0.56 -19.22
N THR A 767 -7.01 0.23 -20.25
CA THR A 767 -7.64 1.52 -20.50
C THR A 767 -9.15 1.35 -20.73
N LEU A 768 -9.61 0.26 -21.37
CA LEU A 768 -11.03 -0.03 -21.59
C LEU A 768 -11.77 -0.37 -20.30
N ARG A 769 -11.06 -0.86 -19.27
CA ARG A 769 -11.62 -1.27 -17.97
C ARG A 769 -11.48 -0.23 -16.87
N ASP A 770 -10.76 0.86 -17.12
CA ASP A 770 -10.44 1.87 -16.11
C ASP A 770 -10.65 3.29 -16.60
N GLU A 771 -9.77 3.84 -17.44
CA GLU A 771 -9.86 5.24 -17.84
C GLU A 771 -11.13 5.54 -18.62
N LEU A 772 -11.64 4.61 -19.44
CA LEU A 772 -12.91 4.81 -20.15
C LEU A 772 -14.08 5.10 -19.20
N LEU A 773 -14.12 4.40 -18.05
CA LEU A 773 -15.15 4.60 -17.01
C LEU A 773 -15.11 5.99 -16.35
N SER A 774 -14.00 6.73 -16.56
CA SER A 774 -13.83 8.10 -16.07
C SER A 774 -13.91 9.15 -17.17
N LEU A 775 -13.89 8.74 -18.45
CA LEU A 775 -13.97 9.61 -19.63
C LEU A 775 -15.40 9.72 -20.16
N PHE A 776 -16.23 8.69 -19.94
CA PHE A 776 -17.58 8.56 -20.49
C PHE A 776 -18.56 8.14 -19.39
N PRO A 777 -19.86 8.43 -19.55
CA PRO A 777 -20.90 7.88 -18.69
C PRO A 777 -20.81 6.36 -18.62
N ARG A 778 -21.00 5.81 -17.42
CA ARG A 778 -20.78 4.38 -17.18
C ARG A 778 -21.66 3.47 -18.02
N ASP A 779 -22.94 3.83 -18.19
CA ASP A 779 -23.92 3.12 -19.00
C ASP A 779 -23.54 3.02 -20.48
N GLU A 780 -22.77 4.01 -21.00
CA GLU A 780 -22.28 3.97 -22.37
C GLU A 780 -21.15 2.96 -22.58
N VAL A 781 -20.36 2.63 -21.56
CA VAL A 781 -19.11 1.87 -21.74
C VAL A 781 -19.02 0.59 -20.90
N GLU A 782 -19.96 0.33 -20.00
CA GLU A 782 -19.91 -0.83 -19.09
C GLU A 782 -19.92 -2.17 -19.82
N ALA A 783 -20.74 -2.30 -20.87
CA ALA A 783 -20.77 -3.49 -21.69
C ALA A 783 -19.41 -3.78 -22.34
N LEU A 784 -18.72 -2.76 -22.84
CA LEU A 784 -17.40 -2.89 -23.41
C LEU A 784 -16.35 -3.23 -22.35
N SER A 785 -16.40 -2.54 -21.22
CA SER A 785 -15.47 -2.75 -20.11
C SER A 785 -15.54 -4.17 -19.55
N SER A 786 -16.75 -4.74 -19.45
CA SER A 786 -16.98 -6.10 -18.94
C SER A 786 -16.51 -7.20 -19.90
N GLN A 787 -16.50 -6.94 -21.20
CA GLN A 787 -16.05 -7.91 -22.23
C GLN A 787 -14.57 -7.77 -22.59
N ALA A 788 -13.88 -6.72 -22.11
CA ALA A 788 -12.47 -6.49 -22.38
C ALA A 788 -11.58 -7.38 -21.50
N LEU A 789 -10.87 -8.32 -22.09
CA LEU A 789 -10.03 -9.33 -21.42
C LEU A 789 -8.64 -9.38 -22.01
N LEU A 790 -7.61 -9.61 -21.20
CA LEU A 790 -6.33 -10.07 -21.73
C LEU A 790 -6.50 -11.46 -22.37
N LEU A 791 -5.63 -11.81 -23.31
CA LEU A 791 -5.63 -13.16 -23.90
C LEU A 791 -5.57 -14.24 -22.81
N GLU A 792 -4.75 -14.03 -21.81
CA GLU A 792 -4.55 -14.95 -20.70
C GLU A 792 -5.80 -15.03 -19.80
N GLU A 793 -6.46 -13.92 -19.53
CA GLU A 793 -7.74 -13.91 -18.79
C GLU A 793 -8.83 -14.66 -19.56
N PHE A 794 -8.88 -14.46 -20.88
CA PHE A 794 -9.82 -15.17 -21.74
C PHE A 794 -9.56 -16.68 -21.74
N LEU A 795 -8.33 -17.12 -22.00
CA LEU A 795 -7.98 -18.54 -22.04
C LEU A 795 -8.17 -19.24 -20.69
N ALA A 796 -7.77 -18.59 -19.60
CA ALA A 796 -7.96 -19.11 -18.25
C ALA A 796 -9.46 -19.27 -17.91
N ARG A 797 -10.30 -18.29 -18.27
CA ARG A 797 -11.75 -18.35 -18.10
C ARG A 797 -12.36 -19.50 -18.89
N GLU A 798 -12.00 -19.65 -20.16
CA GLU A 798 -12.53 -20.72 -21.02
C GLU A 798 -12.06 -22.10 -20.55
N HIS A 799 -10.83 -22.20 -20.06
CA HIS A 799 -10.30 -23.42 -19.45
C HIS A 799 -11.06 -23.82 -18.18
N ALA A 800 -11.24 -22.89 -17.26
CA ALA A 800 -11.99 -23.11 -16.01
C ALA A 800 -13.44 -23.53 -16.26
N ALA A 801 -14.03 -23.07 -17.37
CA ALA A 801 -15.39 -23.43 -17.79
C ALA A 801 -15.45 -24.73 -18.64
N GLY A 802 -14.32 -25.40 -18.86
CA GLY A 802 -14.25 -26.63 -19.67
C GLY A 802 -14.49 -26.43 -21.18
N ARG A 803 -14.41 -25.20 -21.67
CA ARG A 803 -14.67 -24.87 -23.09
C ARG A 803 -13.40 -24.69 -23.92
N LEU A 804 -12.23 -24.63 -23.30
CA LEU A 804 -10.97 -24.48 -24.02
C LEU A 804 -10.46 -25.83 -24.53
N HIS A 805 -10.40 -26.00 -25.83
CA HIS A 805 -9.85 -27.17 -26.52
C HIS A 805 -8.54 -26.78 -27.22
N LEU A 806 -7.41 -26.85 -26.51
CA LEU A 806 -6.10 -26.48 -27.05
C LEU A 806 -5.14 -27.66 -26.87
N ALA A 807 -4.67 -28.23 -28.00
CA ALA A 807 -3.69 -29.29 -27.98
C ALA A 807 -2.29 -28.70 -27.89
N LEU A 808 -1.61 -28.93 -26.75
CA LEU A 808 -0.26 -28.41 -26.47
C LEU A 808 0.73 -29.57 -26.28
N ALA A 809 1.88 -29.44 -26.89
CA ALA A 809 2.99 -30.39 -26.76
C ALA A 809 3.59 -30.31 -25.35
N GLN A 810 3.99 -31.46 -24.81
CA GLN A 810 4.69 -31.51 -23.53
C GLN A 810 6.06 -30.84 -23.59
N ARG A 811 6.43 -30.15 -22.53
CA ARG A 811 7.69 -29.42 -22.37
C ARG A 811 8.40 -29.77 -21.05
N PRO A 812 8.67 -31.07 -20.77
CA PRO A 812 9.27 -31.51 -19.54
C PRO A 812 10.67 -30.93 -19.35
N GLY A 813 10.96 -30.39 -18.15
CA GLY A 813 12.25 -29.79 -17.81
C GLY A 813 12.51 -28.41 -18.43
N GLN A 814 11.57 -27.84 -19.22
CA GLN A 814 11.66 -26.45 -19.67
C GLN A 814 11.15 -25.51 -18.57
N ARG A 815 11.84 -24.36 -18.43
CA ARG A 815 11.50 -23.34 -17.44
C ARG A 815 11.09 -22.04 -18.11
N ALA A 816 10.07 -21.39 -17.58
CA ALA A 816 9.65 -20.05 -17.92
C ALA A 816 9.77 -19.13 -16.71
N LEU A 817 10.50 -18.02 -16.87
CA LEU A 817 10.61 -16.96 -15.88
C LEU A 817 9.67 -15.81 -16.30
N LEU A 818 8.55 -15.67 -15.56
CA LEU A 818 7.50 -14.71 -15.88
C LEU A 818 7.70 -13.39 -15.13
N HIS A 819 7.77 -12.28 -15.88
CA HIS A 819 7.65 -10.94 -15.33
C HIS A 819 6.25 -10.37 -15.61
N GLY A 820 5.43 -10.20 -14.57
CA GLY A 820 4.12 -9.57 -14.70
C GLY A 820 4.22 -8.08 -14.96
N HIS A 821 3.44 -7.60 -15.92
CA HIS A 821 3.29 -6.18 -16.18
C HIS A 821 2.62 -5.48 -14.99
N CYS A 822 3.02 -4.24 -14.67
CA CYS A 822 2.49 -3.51 -13.51
C CYS A 822 0.95 -3.37 -13.53
N HIS A 823 0.33 -3.19 -14.69
CA HIS A 823 -1.12 -3.17 -14.81
C HIS A 823 -1.75 -4.57 -14.60
N GLN A 824 -1.14 -5.67 -15.07
CA GLN A 824 -1.61 -7.02 -14.73
C GLN A 824 -1.65 -7.23 -13.22
N LYS A 825 -0.60 -6.80 -12.51
CA LYS A 825 -0.56 -6.83 -11.04
C LYS A 825 -1.63 -5.94 -10.42
N ALA A 826 -1.79 -4.71 -10.92
CA ALA A 826 -2.77 -3.74 -10.40
C ALA A 826 -4.23 -4.18 -10.61
N PHE A 827 -4.54 -4.91 -11.66
CA PHE A 827 -5.87 -5.41 -11.96
C PHE A 827 -6.12 -6.88 -11.56
N GLY A 828 -5.14 -7.54 -10.91
CA GLY A 828 -5.31 -8.88 -10.40
C GLY A 828 -5.23 -9.99 -11.45
N ALA A 829 -4.69 -9.70 -12.63
CA ALA A 829 -4.66 -10.63 -13.76
C ALA A 829 -3.50 -11.68 -13.70
N MET A 830 -2.61 -11.60 -12.71
CA MET A 830 -1.43 -12.47 -12.66
C MET A 830 -1.74 -13.95 -12.57
N SER A 831 -2.76 -14.33 -11.81
CA SER A 831 -3.17 -15.74 -11.70
C SER A 831 -3.62 -16.33 -13.04
N ALA A 832 -4.28 -15.51 -13.87
CA ALA A 832 -4.69 -15.92 -15.22
C ALA A 832 -3.46 -16.13 -16.14
N VAL A 833 -2.45 -15.25 -16.05
CA VAL A 833 -1.21 -15.38 -16.81
C VAL A 833 -0.46 -16.67 -16.44
N GLU A 834 -0.31 -16.92 -15.13
CA GLU A 834 0.35 -18.13 -14.63
C GLU A 834 -0.40 -19.40 -15.01
N SER A 835 -1.73 -19.44 -14.83
CA SER A 835 -2.53 -20.62 -15.18
C SER A 835 -2.52 -20.88 -16.67
N THR A 836 -2.49 -19.85 -17.52
CA THR A 836 -2.39 -19.98 -18.98
C THR A 836 -1.06 -20.61 -19.41
N LEU A 837 0.06 -20.20 -18.81
CA LEU A 837 1.35 -20.82 -19.07
C LEU A 837 1.39 -22.28 -18.61
N ARG A 838 0.75 -22.60 -17.47
CA ARG A 838 0.66 -23.97 -16.95
C ARG A 838 -0.26 -24.90 -17.75
N LEU A 839 -0.99 -24.37 -18.75
CA LEU A 839 -1.68 -25.22 -19.73
C LEU A 839 -0.68 -26.05 -20.56
N ILE A 840 0.58 -25.61 -20.68
CA ILE A 840 1.64 -26.36 -21.37
C ILE A 840 2.14 -27.46 -20.42
N PRO A 841 1.88 -28.75 -20.74
CA PRO A 841 2.23 -29.84 -19.84
C PRO A 841 3.75 -29.94 -19.61
N GLY A 842 4.18 -29.98 -18.33
CA GLY A 842 5.59 -30.13 -17.97
C GLY A 842 6.40 -28.83 -17.98
N LEU A 843 5.82 -27.67 -18.34
CA LEU A 843 6.49 -26.37 -18.24
C LEU A 843 6.54 -25.90 -16.79
N GLU A 844 7.72 -25.65 -16.24
CA GLU A 844 7.92 -25.04 -14.93
C GLU A 844 7.81 -23.51 -15.01
N VAL A 845 6.87 -22.91 -14.31
CA VAL A 845 6.64 -21.47 -14.33
C VAL A 845 7.05 -20.85 -12.99
N GLU A 846 8.06 -19.98 -13.03
CA GLU A 846 8.49 -19.14 -11.91
C GLU A 846 8.11 -17.67 -12.17
N THR A 847 7.42 -17.02 -11.23
CA THR A 847 7.06 -15.61 -11.34
C THR A 847 8.06 -14.73 -10.58
N VAL A 848 8.61 -13.72 -11.26
CA VAL A 848 9.53 -12.75 -10.64
C VAL A 848 8.77 -11.86 -9.67
N THR A 849 9.18 -11.91 -8.41
CA THR A 849 8.72 -10.95 -7.41
C THR A 849 9.37 -9.59 -7.67
N SER A 850 8.68 -8.72 -8.39
CA SER A 850 9.17 -7.41 -8.79
C SER A 850 8.09 -6.34 -8.68
N SER A 851 8.50 -5.07 -8.52
CA SER A 851 7.60 -3.91 -8.61
C SER A 851 7.29 -3.60 -10.09
N CYS A 852 7.92 -2.57 -10.66
CA CYS A 852 7.78 -2.15 -12.05
C CYS A 852 9.08 -2.45 -12.81
N CYS A 853 9.00 -2.73 -14.10
CA CYS A 853 10.19 -2.83 -14.96
C CYS A 853 10.94 -1.50 -15.14
N GLY A 854 10.31 -0.38 -14.80
CA GLY A 854 10.91 0.97 -14.91
C GLY A 854 10.81 1.64 -16.28
N MET A 855 10.38 0.94 -17.33
CA MET A 855 10.25 1.52 -18.66
C MET A 855 9.05 2.45 -18.78
N ALA A 856 7.86 1.97 -18.41
CA ALA A 856 6.60 2.72 -18.33
C ALA A 856 6.31 3.63 -19.54
N GLY A 857 6.13 3.04 -20.71
CA GLY A 857 5.91 3.78 -21.96
C GLY A 857 7.14 4.59 -22.36
N SER A 858 7.01 5.91 -22.51
CA SER A 858 8.12 6.80 -22.89
C SER A 858 9.10 7.10 -21.77
N PHE A 859 8.70 6.93 -20.51
CA PHE A 859 9.47 7.35 -19.34
C PHE A 859 10.92 6.86 -19.37
N GLY A 860 11.14 5.58 -19.67
CA GLY A 860 12.49 5.00 -19.72
C GLY A 860 13.31 5.43 -20.94
N TYR A 861 12.69 6.02 -21.95
CA TYR A 861 13.39 6.55 -23.13
C TYR A 861 13.78 8.02 -22.99
N GLU A 862 13.29 8.70 -21.97
CA GLU A 862 13.60 10.10 -21.68
C GLU A 862 14.95 10.20 -20.98
N ALA A 863 15.84 11.09 -21.46
CA ALA A 863 17.22 11.18 -20.97
C ALA A 863 17.30 11.46 -19.47
N GLU A 864 16.43 12.36 -18.96
CA GLU A 864 16.35 12.70 -17.55
C GLU A 864 15.84 11.57 -16.65
N HIS A 865 15.15 10.59 -17.22
CA HIS A 865 14.56 9.47 -16.47
C HIS A 865 15.31 8.14 -16.62
N PHE A 866 16.29 8.07 -17.52
CA PHE A 866 16.99 6.83 -17.85
C PHE A 866 17.58 6.13 -16.61
N ASP A 867 18.31 6.87 -15.78
CA ASP A 867 18.95 6.31 -14.59
C ASP A 867 17.93 5.83 -13.54
N ALA A 868 16.81 6.55 -13.36
CA ALA A 868 15.72 6.13 -12.49
C ALA A 868 15.03 4.86 -13.03
N SER A 869 14.81 4.79 -14.35
CA SER A 869 14.24 3.63 -15.04
C SER A 869 15.12 2.39 -14.84
N MET A 870 16.42 2.50 -15.05
CA MET A 870 17.36 1.39 -14.85
C MET A 870 17.41 0.95 -13.39
N ARG A 871 17.45 1.87 -12.42
CA ARG A 871 17.42 1.52 -10.98
C ARG A 871 16.13 0.79 -10.59
N MET A 872 14.98 1.16 -11.17
CA MET A 872 13.73 0.42 -10.93
C MET A 872 13.79 -1.02 -11.43
N ALA A 873 14.39 -1.24 -12.59
CA ALA A 873 14.58 -2.58 -13.15
C ALA A 873 15.61 -3.41 -12.36
N GLU A 874 16.71 -2.78 -11.94
CA GLU A 874 17.78 -3.41 -11.16
C GLU A 874 17.35 -3.77 -9.73
N ALA A 875 16.27 -3.17 -9.22
CA ALA A 875 15.81 -3.48 -7.88
C ALA A 875 15.40 -4.95 -7.68
N SER A 876 14.97 -5.64 -8.76
CA SER A 876 14.59 -7.06 -8.68
C SER A 876 14.55 -7.77 -10.04
N LEU A 877 14.07 -7.12 -11.11
CA LEU A 877 13.81 -7.77 -12.39
C LEU A 877 15.09 -8.22 -13.10
N LEU A 878 16.00 -7.28 -13.40
CA LEU A 878 17.19 -7.59 -14.20
C LEU A 878 18.14 -8.58 -13.52
N PRO A 879 18.40 -8.51 -12.21
CA PRO A 879 19.18 -9.53 -11.53
C PRO A 879 18.59 -10.94 -11.71
N LYS A 880 17.29 -11.11 -11.52
CA LYS A 880 16.60 -12.40 -11.69
C LYS A 880 16.68 -12.93 -13.14
N VAL A 881 16.58 -12.05 -14.12
CA VAL A 881 16.72 -12.44 -15.53
C VAL A 881 18.16 -12.86 -15.87
N ARG A 882 19.18 -12.21 -15.30
CA ARG A 882 20.59 -12.59 -15.48
C ARG A 882 20.92 -13.93 -14.81
N ASP A 883 20.35 -14.16 -13.61
CA ASP A 883 20.54 -15.41 -12.87
C ASP A 883 19.82 -16.60 -13.52
N ALA A 884 18.83 -16.36 -14.36
CA ALA A 884 18.10 -17.40 -15.07
C ALA A 884 19.01 -18.10 -16.10
N GLY A 885 19.01 -19.43 -16.08
CA GLY A 885 19.78 -20.25 -17.02
C GLY A 885 19.51 -19.90 -18.49
N PRO A 886 20.47 -20.12 -19.39
CA PRO A 886 20.34 -19.74 -20.80
C PRO A 886 19.13 -20.40 -21.51
N ALA A 887 18.75 -21.61 -21.08
CA ALA A 887 17.59 -22.35 -21.62
C ALA A 887 16.24 -21.88 -21.02
N THR A 888 16.23 -21.00 -20.03
CA THR A 888 14.99 -20.47 -19.44
C THR A 888 14.35 -19.46 -20.37
N THR A 889 13.09 -19.68 -20.74
CA THR A 889 12.30 -18.72 -21.52
C THR A 889 11.90 -17.54 -20.64
N ILE A 890 12.27 -16.34 -21.01
CA ILE A 890 11.84 -15.12 -20.30
C ILE A 890 10.51 -14.66 -20.89
N VAL A 891 9.49 -14.49 -20.04
CA VAL A 891 8.13 -14.17 -20.47
C VAL A 891 7.70 -12.82 -19.89
N ALA A 892 7.18 -11.95 -20.75
CA ALA A 892 6.60 -10.66 -20.35
C ALA A 892 5.62 -10.15 -21.41
N ASP A 893 4.39 -9.77 -21.01
CA ASP A 893 3.34 -9.38 -21.95
C ASP A 893 3.40 -7.91 -22.37
N GLY A 894 3.97 -7.03 -21.55
CA GLY A 894 4.10 -5.63 -21.91
C GLY A 894 5.29 -5.35 -22.81
N THR A 895 5.08 -4.64 -23.93
CA THR A 895 6.15 -4.16 -24.84
C THR A 895 7.25 -3.43 -24.05
N SER A 896 6.88 -2.52 -23.14
CA SER A 896 7.81 -1.80 -22.27
C SER A 896 8.68 -2.75 -21.43
N CYS A 897 8.11 -3.85 -20.94
CA CYS A 897 8.84 -4.82 -20.12
C CYS A 897 9.86 -5.61 -20.94
N ARG A 898 9.47 -6.04 -22.14
CA ARG A 898 10.36 -6.78 -23.06
C ARG A 898 11.56 -5.92 -23.45
N HIS A 899 11.33 -4.66 -23.82
CA HIS A 899 12.41 -3.74 -24.16
C HIS A 899 13.34 -3.47 -22.98
N GLN A 900 12.79 -3.29 -21.76
CA GLN A 900 13.62 -3.11 -20.57
C GLN A 900 14.51 -4.31 -20.26
N ILE A 901 13.96 -5.52 -20.40
CA ILE A 901 14.72 -6.76 -20.21
C ILE A 901 15.83 -6.88 -21.25
N HIS A 902 15.49 -6.66 -22.53
CA HIS A 902 16.49 -6.70 -23.60
C HIS A 902 17.62 -5.70 -23.37
N ASP A 903 17.30 -4.43 -23.09
CA ASP A 903 18.30 -3.38 -22.88
C ASP A 903 19.22 -3.66 -21.68
N GLY A 904 18.64 -4.18 -20.59
CA GLY A 904 19.37 -4.39 -19.32
C GLY A 904 20.13 -5.73 -19.25
N THR A 905 19.81 -6.72 -20.07
CA THR A 905 20.37 -8.08 -19.96
C THR A 905 20.82 -8.68 -21.30
N GLN A 906 20.49 -8.07 -22.43
CA GLN A 906 20.65 -8.61 -23.78
C GLN A 906 19.90 -9.94 -24.02
N ARG A 907 18.95 -10.28 -23.14
CA ARG A 907 18.08 -11.45 -23.30
C ARG A 907 16.76 -11.05 -23.95
N GLU A 908 16.29 -11.90 -24.87
CA GLU A 908 14.96 -11.74 -25.44
C GLU A 908 13.89 -12.22 -24.45
N ALA A 909 12.85 -11.41 -24.27
CA ALA A 909 11.64 -11.78 -23.58
C ALA A 909 10.48 -11.91 -24.59
N VAL A 910 9.64 -12.92 -24.43
CA VAL A 910 8.54 -13.22 -25.36
C VAL A 910 7.18 -13.02 -24.69
N HIS A 911 6.17 -12.70 -25.50
CA HIS A 911 4.77 -12.66 -25.06
C HIS A 911 4.22 -14.07 -24.81
N VAL A 912 3.30 -14.25 -23.86
CA VAL A 912 2.62 -15.52 -23.56
C VAL A 912 2.01 -16.14 -24.82
N ALA A 913 1.40 -15.35 -25.72
CA ALA A 913 0.85 -15.82 -26.98
C ALA A 913 1.88 -16.59 -27.82
N ARG A 914 3.14 -16.12 -27.87
CA ARG A 914 4.22 -16.80 -28.62
C ARG A 914 4.62 -18.10 -27.94
N VAL A 915 4.69 -18.13 -26.61
CA VAL A 915 5.00 -19.35 -25.85
C VAL A 915 3.97 -20.44 -26.13
N LEU A 916 2.68 -20.06 -26.11
CA LEU A 916 1.57 -20.98 -26.42
C LEU A 916 1.62 -21.45 -27.88
N ARG A 917 1.80 -20.54 -28.85
CA ARG A 917 1.90 -20.88 -30.28
C ARG A 917 3.00 -21.90 -30.52
N ASP A 918 4.18 -21.68 -29.94
CA ASP A 918 5.35 -22.54 -30.12
C ASP A 918 5.18 -23.93 -29.43
N ALA A 919 4.19 -24.04 -28.56
CA ALA A 919 3.79 -25.29 -27.93
C ALA A 919 2.58 -25.98 -28.62
N LEU A 920 1.97 -25.35 -29.64
CA LEU A 920 0.86 -25.99 -30.36
C LEU A 920 1.30 -27.30 -31.03
N VAL A 921 0.48 -28.34 -30.86
CA VAL A 921 0.67 -29.58 -31.64
C VAL A 921 0.26 -29.28 -33.08
N ARG A 922 1.25 -29.20 -34.00
CA ARG A 922 0.98 -29.08 -35.43
C ARG A 922 0.36 -30.37 -35.93
N ARG A 923 -0.90 -30.33 -36.40
CA ARG A 923 -1.44 -31.45 -37.13
C ARG A 923 -0.64 -31.53 -38.44
N SER A 924 0.10 -32.66 -38.61
CA SER A 924 0.83 -33.01 -39.84
C SER A 924 -0.13 -33.11 -41.00
#